data_ced845cc7d1d668ba961f89d1dec6f16
#
_entry.id   ced845cc7d1d668ba961f89d1dec6f16
#
_cell.length_a   1.000
_cell.length_b   1.000
_cell.length_c   1.000
_cell.angle_alpha   90.00
_cell.angle_beta   90.00
_cell.angle_gamma   90.00
#
_symmetry.space_group_name_H-M   'P 1'
#
loop_
_entity.id
_entity.type
_entity.pdbx_description
1 polymer ?
#
loop_
_entity_poly.entity_id
_entity_poly.type
_entity_poly.pdbx_seq_one_letter_code
_entity_poly.pdbx_strand_id
1 'polypeptide(L)'
;MQGDTVVTGNARLSRQMRREFDAKRQRQGEQLWESPDILPRDAWLRRCWDECVYSDPTNTPVLLDASQELILWERAIEHSGATEALLDTPTTAATAAGAWNLLHHWELSRAATLYKGVPDAEVFFDWMKAVEAKLKDNHWMTVSQLPEALTDRILAGILRIPGTIYHAGFDEIAPADQRLFEAIRKSGGAVVELPAVATSVTPRHFRAAFENTSDELLHAVTWARRELDASPKVQIGIVVRGLASLRIVVERIFDEVLHPGVDFTGSDAPRAFHISAGAPIRDSPPVTCALLLLALCRGMPLADAGVLLRSPFLSLDLGVGASVDTALRREGTHDVSIDTSVIRRHFEPLARAFQVLPALQRPSQWSATFSQLLKAAGWPGGRTLSHIEHQTMERWNELLSEFARLDLVIQTMDYDEALSRLRRLAAGSPFAPGDEGAPIQIMDMLEAAGSDFDSLWVVGLHDRAWPQPVRPNPFLPLALQRSARAPQSSAERELEYARRLTDRLMQSAPTVICSHPTHLGEEKLRISSLIAHLPEIENVATAAPTIAESQYSAATPLGERPSESAPALPPGTSQAGGMSVLADQAACPFRAFAVHRLGARGLDVPLLGLSPMERGTIAHLALEFIWQQLKTQEALKSLSEEERSALILRTVRAAMERALRHHASAMLRRLRALEESRLQRLLSQWLDLEASRPPFEVADMETARTVEVGGLQLHVKADRVDRYLQGGHAILDYKTSKNLSTSGWEGERPDAPQLPLYAAMSDDLSISSVMFGKLVTGEVGLVGISESAENAGRPPKGLALAERIQAWRGTMQALGTAFREGQAGVDPKKPPQTCQYCELKPLCRVGERERGLVENEEESGE
;
A
#
# COMPACT_ATOMS: atom_id res chain seq x y z
N MET A 1 52.23 5.32 13.82
CA MET A 1 50.94 5.98 14.09
C MET A 1 50.15 5.18 15.13
N GLN A 2 50.81 4.79 16.24
CA GLN A 2 50.07 4.22 17.38
C GLN A 2 49.43 5.36 18.14
N GLY A 3 48.09 5.36 18.22
CA GLY A 3 47.32 6.34 18.93
C GLY A 3 46.65 7.44 18.10
N ASP A 4 46.87 7.50 16.78
CA ASP A 4 46.20 8.47 15.91
C ASP A 4 44.84 7.95 15.46
N THR A 5 43.84 8.82 15.44
CA THR A 5 42.46 8.49 15.02
C THR A 5 42.03 9.35 13.84
N VAL A 6 41.43 8.76 12.82
CA VAL A 6 40.77 9.49 11.73
C VAL A 6 39.29 9.53 11.97
N VAL A 7 38.72 10.73 12.08
CA VAL A 7 37.29 10.99 12.25
C VAL A 7 36.72 11.46 10.92
N THR A 8 35.73 10.75 10.40
CA THR A 8 35.14 11.08 9.10
C THR A 8 33.75 11.66 9.25
N GLY A 9 33.32 12.47 8.26
CA GLY A 9 31.99 13.07 8.24
C GLY A 9 30.85 12.07 8.09
N ASN A 10 31.13 10.89 7.50
CA ASN A 10 30.13 9.84 7.32
C ASN A 10 30.77 8.43 7.39
N ALA A 11 29.93 7.40 7.59
CA ALA A 11 30.38 6.02 7.76
C ALA A 11 30.92 5.40 6.47
N ARG A 12 30.48 5.87 5.29
CA ARG A 12 30.94 5.38 3.99
C ARG A 12 32.40 5.74 3.77
N LEU A 13 32.75 7.00 4.00
CA LEU A 13 34.16 7.47 3.89
C LEU A 13 35.08 6.69 4.83
N SER A 14 34.63 6.41 6.06
CA SER A 14 35.39 5.55 6.99
C SER A 14 35.71 4.18 6.38
N ARG A 15 34.70 3.54 5.79
CA ARG A 15 34.83 2.21 5.18
C ARG A 15 35.74 2.26 3.94
N GLN A 16 35.58 3.28 3.10
CA GLN A 16 36.41 3.47 1.92
C GLN A 16 37.86 3.64 2.32
N MET A 17 38.18 4.55 3.24
CA MET A 17 39.54 4.78 3.70
C MET A 17 40.19 3.52 4.31
N ARG A 18 39.43 2.70 5.04
CA ARG A 18 39.90 1.41 5.54
C ARG A 18 40.23 0.45 4.40
N ARG A 19 39.29 0.29 3.41
CA ARG A 19 39.52 -0.56 2.23
C ARG A 19 40.76 -0.14 1.44
N GLU A 20 40.98 1.15 1.26
CA GLU A 20 42.17 1.68 0.58
C GLU A 20 43.44 1.41 1.37
N PHE A 21 43.41 1.58 2.69
CA PHE A 21 44.49 1.25 3.57
C PHE A 21 44.85 -0.25 3.46
N ASP A 22 43.85 -1.14 3.57
CA ASP A 22 44.04 -2.57 3.49
C ASP A 22 44.60 -2.99 2.11
N ALA A 23 44.03 -2.44 1.02
CA ALA A 23 44.50 -2.70 -0.34
C ALA A 23 45.96 -2.20 -0.55
N LYS A 24 46.34 -1.10 0.10
CA LYS A 24 47.72 -0.60 0.06
C LYS A 24 48.70 -1.53 0.80
N ARG A 25 48.33 -2.02 1.99
CA ARG A 25 49.12 -2.98 2.77
C ARG A 25 49.29 -4.30 2.00
N GLN A 26 48.19 -4.79 1.43
CA GLN A 26 48.20 -6.02 0.61
C GLN A 26 49.09 -5.89 -0.62
N ARG A 27 49.06 -4.73 -1.31
CA ARG A 27 50.00 -4.45 -2.43
C ARG A 27 51.46 -4.36 -1.99
N GLN A 28 51.74 -4.00 -0.71
CA GLN A 28 53.08 -4.01 -0.10
C GLN A 28 53.52 -5.41 0.31
N GLY A 29 52.67 -6.46 0.10
CA GLY A 29 53.01 -7.84 0.44
C GLY A 29 52.82 -8.21 1.90
N GLU A 30 52.18 -7.33 2.70
CA GLU A 30 51.90 -7.63 4.09
C GLU A 30 50.74 -8.62 4.16
N GLN A 31 50.84 -9.63 5.01
CA GLN A 31 49.75 -10.64 5.23
C GLN A 31 48.96 -10.37 6.51
N LEU A 32 49.53 -9.55 7.41
CA LEU A 32 48.86 -9.17 8.67
C LEU A 32 49.25 -7.74 9.01
N TRP A 33 48.28 -6.92 9.32
CA TRP A 33 48.50 -5.55 9.78
C TRP A 33 47.47 -5.15 10.84
N GLU A 34 47.80 -4.15 11.62
CA GLU A 34 46.85 -3.54 12.56
C GLU A 34 45.86 -2.66 11.79
N SER A 35 44.55 -2.87 12.04
CA SER A 35 43.53 -2.07 11.41
C SER A 35 43.68 -0.59 11.81
N PRO A 36 43.56 0.34 10.85
CA PRO A 36 43.63 1.75 11.15
C PRO A 36 42.43 2.21 11.96
N ASP A 37 42.68 3.10 12.92
CA ASP A 37 41.63 3.70 13.72
C ASP A 37 40.90 4.82 12.94
N ILE A 38 39.95 4.43 12.13
CA ILE A 38 39.13 5.32 11.28
C ILE A 38 37.68 5.15 11.64
N LEU A 39 37.05 6.17 12.16
CA LEU A 39 35.65 6.11 12.66
C LEU A 39 34.82 7.26 12.11
N PRO A 40 33.51 7.03 11.85
CA PRO A 40 32.61 8.14 11.64
C PRO A 40 32.43 8.92 12.96
N ARG A 41 32.15 10.22 12.84
CA ARG A 41 32.03 11.17 13.95
C ARG A 41 31.21 10.62 15.13
N ASP A 42 30.02 10.12 14.86
CA ASP A 42 29.11 9.68 15.92
C ASP A 42 29.62 8.44 16.67
N ALA A 43 30.29 7.53 15.96
CA ALA A 43 30.92 6.37 16.58
C ALA A 43 32.15 6.78 17.43
N TRP A 44 32.93 7.77 16.97
CA TRP A 44 34.04 8.32 17.71
C TRP A 44 33.57 9.03 19.00
N LEU A 45 32.53 9.88 18.93
CA LEU A 45 31.97 10.55 20.12
C LEU A 45 31.45 9.53 21.14
N ARG A 46 30.75 8.47 20.68
CA ARG A 46 30.28 7.39 21.56
C ARG A 46 31.41 6.65 22.23
N ARG A 47 32.47 6.31 21.47
CA ARG A 47 33.67 5.68 22.05
C ARG A 47 34.31 6.56 23.13
N CYS A 48 34.49 7.86 22.88
CA CYS A 48 34.99 8.78 23.90
C CYS A 48 34.10 8.84 25.14
N TRP A 49 32.80 8.75 24.95
CA TRP A 49 31.86 8.70 26.08
C TRP A 49 31.96 7.38 26.85
N ASP A 50 32.11 6.25 26.17
CA ASP A 50 32.32 4.94 26.80
C ASP A 50 33.59 4.92 27.65
N GLU A 51 34.65 5.60 27.21
CA GLU A 51 35.89 5.79 28.01
C GLU A 51 35.60 6.59 29.28
N CYS A 52 34.73 7.62 29.22
CA CYS A 52 34.30 8.35 30.40
C CYS A 52 33.48 7.45 31.34
N VAL A 53 32.57 6.65 30.84
CA VAL A 53 31.78 5.68 31.64
C VAL A 53 32.69 4.68 32.32
N TYR A 54 33.70 4.19 31.60
CA TYR A 54 34.65 3.22 32.15
C TYR A 54 35.51 3.84 33.27
N SER A 55 35.92 5.11 33.09
CA SER A 55 36.76 5.81 34.02
C SER A 55 36.03 6.32 35.27
N ASP A 56 34.78 6.75 35.15
CA ASP A 56 33.95 7.30 36.23
C ASP A 56 32.47 6.91 36.07
N PRO A 57 32.12 5.65 36.31
CA PRO A 57 30.76 5.14 36.06
C PRO A 57 29.69 5.77 36.94
N THR A 58 30.04 6.30 38.11
CA THR A 58 29.07 6.86 39.04
C THR A 58 28.65 8.29 38.71
N ASN A 59 29.55 9.06 38.09
CA ASN A 59 29.31 10.48 37.77
C ASN A 59 29.07 10.70 36.25
N THR A 60 29.04 9.62 35.45
CA THR A 60 28.81 9.72 34.04
C THR A 60 27.34 9.36 33.72
N PRO A 61 26.55 10.31 33.16
CA PRO A 61 25.16 10.06 32.78
C PRO A 61 25.00 8.90 31.80
N VAL A 62 23.87 8.19 31.92
CA VAL A 62 23.51 7.15 30.95
C VAL A 62 23.11 7.81 29.64
N LEU A 63 23.76 7.41 28.55
CA LEU A 63 23.46 7.92 27.22
C LEU A 63 22.23 7.22 26.66
N LEU A 64 21.19 7.99 26.38
CA LEU A 64 19.96 7.50 25.72
C LEU A 64 20.18 7.30 24.24
N ASP A 65 19.59 6.24 23.69
CA ASP A 65 19.49 6.09 22.23
C ASP A 65 18.31 6.94 21.67
N ALA A 66 18.26 7.07 20.34
CA ALA A 66 17.27 7.91 19.67
C ALA A 66 15.82 7.49 19.97
N SER A 67 15.56 6.19 20.12
CA SER A 67 14.22 5.66 20.41
C SER A 67 13.79 5.99 21.84
N GLN A 68 14.73 5.94 22.80
CA GLN A 68 14.51 6.33 24.18
C GLN A 68 14.27 7.83 24.30
N GLU A 69 15.05 8.65 23.58
CA GLU A 69 14.88 10.10 23.53
C GLU A 69 13.51 10.48 22.99
N LEU A 70 13.06 9.89 21.87
CA LEU A 70 11.74 10.15 21.30
C LEU A 70 10.60 9.87 22.29
N ILE A 71 10.71 8.82 23.09
CA ILE A 71 9.73 8.52 24.13
C ILE A 71 9.68 9.61 25.22
N LEU A 72 10.80 10.20 25.57
CA LEU A 72 10.80 11.33 26.52
C LEU A 72 10.06 12.53 25.95
N TRP A 73 10.28 12.85 24.68
CA TRP A 73 9.56 13.90 23.98
C TRP A 73 8.07 13.60 23.84
N GLU A 74 7.67 12.38 23.44
CA GLU A 74 6.27 11.94 23.41
C GLU A 74 5.58 12.20 24.77
N ARG A 75 6.21 11.77 25.86
CA ARG A 75 5.68 11.95 27.20
C ARG A 75 5.60 13.42 27.66
N ALA A 76 6.60 14.22 27.31
CA ALA A 76 6.56 15.65 27.64
C ALA A 76 5.39 16.35 26.94
N ILE A 77 5.13 15.98 25.67
CA ILE A 77 3.99 16.48 24.90
C ILE A 77 2.66 16.00 25.49
N GLU A 78 2.54 14.71 25.80
CA GLU A 78 1.32 14.12 26.40
C GLU A 78 0.96 14.78 27.75
N HIS A 79 1.94 15.01 28.62
CA HIS A 79 1.71 15.62 29.93
C HIS A 79 1.41 17.13 29.88
N SER A 80 1.73 17.78 28.75
CA SER A 80 1.45 19.22 28.60
C SER A 80 -0.02 19.54 28.31
N GLY A 81 -0.87 18.51 28.02
CA GLY A 81 -2.25 18.69 27.62
C GLY A 81 -2.43 19.16 26.18
N ALA A 82 -1.35 19.30 25.41
CA ALA A 82 -1.38 19.74 24.02
C ALA A 82 -1.92 18.66 23.05
N THR A 83 -2.03 17.42 23.51
CA THR A 83 -2.45 16.27 22.69
C THR A 83 -3.82 16.40 22.07
N GLU A 84 -4.77 17.13 22.67
CA GLU A 84 -6.10 17.36 22.10
C GLU A 84 -6.07 18.18 20.79
N ALA A 85 -5.02 19.00 20.60
CA ALA A 85 -4.83 19.85 19.43
C ALA A 85 -3.88 19.24 18.38
N LEU A 86 -3.19 18.14 18.70
CA LEU A 86 -2.18 17.52 17.83
C LEU A 86 -2.76 16.33 17.09
N LEU A 87 -2.49 16.28 15.79
CA LEU A 87 -2.90 15.17 14.92
C LEU A 87 -2.02 13.92 15.10
N ASP A 88 -0.73 14.12 15.41
CA ASP A 88 0.25 13.03 15.54
C ASP A 88 1.37 13.38 16.54
N THR A 89 1.32 12.80 17.74
CA THR A 89 2.32 13.00 18.80
C THR A 89 3.72 12.50 18.42
N PRO A 90 3.89 11.30 17.80
CA PRO A 90 5.22 10.81 17.42
C PRO A 90 5.96 11.72 16.43
N THR A 91 5.28 12.23 15.41
CA THR A 91 5.89 13.17 14.44
C THR A 91 6.27 14.50 15.09
N THR A 92 5.41 14.97 16.00
CA THR A 92 5.68 16.17 16.79
C THR A 92 6.90 15.97 17.70
N ALA A 93 7.02 14.83 18.37
CA ALA A 93 8.15 14.46 19.19
C ALA A 93 9.46 14.39 18.38
N ALA A 94 9.44 13.82 17.18
CA ALA A 94 10.59 13.80 16.29
C ALA A 94 11.02 15.21 15.87
N THR A 95 10.07 16.11 15.61
CA THR A 95 10.37 17.52 15.27
C THR A 95 10.96 18.27 16.47
N ALA A 96 10.46 17.99 17.69
CA ALA A 96 10.99 18.56 18.92
C ALA A 96 12.41 18.05 19.25
N ALA A 97 12.68 16.77 19.05
CA ALA A 97 14.02 16.19 19.15
C ALA A 97 14.98 16.81 18.12
N GLY A 98 14.50 17.10 16.90
CA GLY A 98 15.25 17.86 15.90
C GLY A 98 15.58 19.28 16.34
N ALA A 99 14.65 19.99 17.01
CA ALA A 99 14.89 21.30 17.60
C ALA A 99 15.96 21.22 18.72
N TRP A 100 15.86 20.21 19.58
CA TRP A 100 16.82 19.92 20.64
C TRP A 100 18.24 19.66 20.09
N ASN A 101 18.34 18.89 19.00
CA ASN A 101 19.59 18.65 18.31
C ASN A 101 20.22 19.95 17.80
N LEU A 102 19.42 20.82 17.14
CA LEU A 102 19.89 22.11 16.67
C LEU A 102 20.36 23.02 17.80
N LEU A 103 19.64 23.04 18.95
CA LEU A 103 20.03 23.82 20.13
C LEU A 103 21.44 23.46 20.62
N HIS A 104 21.77 22.18 20.68
CA HIS A 104 23.06 21.71 21.18
C HIS A 104 24.16 21.85 20.13
N HIS A 105 23.94 21.37 18.91
CA HIS A 105 24.98 21.37 17.88
C HIS A 105 25.32 22.78 17.38
N TRP A 106 24.30 23.66 17.26
CA TRP A 106 24.47 25.04 16.80
C TRP A 106 24.56 26.05 17.94
N GLU A 107 24.65 25.58 19.17
CA GLU A 107 24.81 26.38 20.40
C GLU A 107 23.77 27.53 20.47
N LEU A 108 22.53 27.24 20.14
CA LEU A 108 21.47 28.23 20.13
C LEU A 108 21.07 28.63 21.54
N SER A 109 20.77 29.91 21.74
CA SER A 109 20.41 30.45 23.05
C SER A 109 19.11 29.85 23.57
N ARG A 110 19.12 29.44 24.86
CA ARG A 110 17.95 28.91 25.58
C ARG A 110 17.31 29.97 26.49
N ALA A 111 17.55 31.27 26.25
CA ALA A 111 16.96 32.35 27.03
C ALA A 111 15.46 32.46 26.78
N ALA A 112 14.64 32.30 27.80
CA ALA A 112 13.17 32.27 27.72
C ALA A 112 12.58 33.47 26.97
N THR A 113 13.24 34.62 27.02
CA THR A 113 12.80 35.87 26.37
C THR A 113 12.79 35.77 24.85
N LEU A 114 13.62 34.90 24.26
CA LEU A 114 13.72 34.71 22.79
C LEU A 114 12.56 33.89 22.23
N TYR A 115 11.92 33.05 23.05
CA TYR A 115 10.81 32.17 22.65
C TYR A 115 9.45 32.85 22.79
N LYS A 116 9.35 33.94 23.57
CA LYS A 116 8.10 34.67 23.82
C LYS A 116 7.54 35.29 22.52
N GLY A 117 6.22 35.14 22.33
CA GLY A 117 5.52 35.71 21.18
C GLY A 117 5.53 34.84 19.93
N VAL A 118 6.13 33.63 20.02
CA VAL A 118 6.09 32.61 18.96
C VAL A 118 5.42 31.37 19.55
N PRO A 119 4.11 31.14 19.30
CA PRO A 119 3.32 30.13 20.01
C PRO A 119 3.96 28.74 20.03
N ASP A 120 4.39 28.22 18.89
CA ASP A 120 4.99 26.88 18.79
C ASP A 120 6.33 26.80 19.55
N ALA A 121 7.11 27.89 19.54
CA ALA A 121 8.36 27.95 20.27
C ALA A 121 8.15 28.07 21.79
N GLU A 122 7.10 28.76 22.24
CA GLU A 122 6.76 28.83 23.67
C GLU A 122 6.37 27.44 24.22
N VAL A 123 5.54 26.71 23.48
CA VAL A 123 5.11 25.35 23.83
C VAL A 123 6.33 24.41 23.86
N PHE A 124 7.17 24.47 22.84
CA PHE A 124 8.42 23.69 22.80
C PHE A 124 9.34 24.01 23.99
N PHE A 125 9.45 25.29 24.39
CA PHE A 125 10.27 25.70 25.51
C PHE A 125 9.82 25.03 26.82
N ASP A 126 8.52 24.86 27.03
CA ASP A 126 7.98 24.17 28.19
C ASP A 126 8.25 22.66 28.14
N TRP A 127 8.09 22.03 26.96
CA TRP A 127 8.47 20.63 26.78
C TRP A 127 9.96 20.38 26.99
N MET A 128 10.80 21.30 26.50
CA MET A 128 12.26 21.26 26.69
C MET A 128 12.62 21.24 28.16
N LYS A 129 12.02 22.11 28.98
CA LYS A 129 12.23 22.14 30.45
C LYS A 129 11.80 20.83 31.11
N ALA A 130 10.66 20.26 30.69
CA ALA A 130 10.20 18.99 31.22
C ALA A 130 11.17 17.84 30.88
N VAL A 131 11.70 17.81 29.66
CA VAL A 131 12.72 16.84 29.23
C VAL A 131 14.02 17.06 29.98
N GLU A 132 14.53 18.31 30.12
CA GLU A 132 15.74 18.64 30.88
C GLU A 132 15.63 18.20 32.37
N ALA A 133 14.50 18.45 32.99
CA ALA A 133 14.24 18.00 34.35
C ALA A 133 14.32 16.47 34.44
N LYS A 134 13.68 15.78 33.51
CA LYS A 134 13.66 14.30 33.46
C LYS A 134 15.04 13.71 33.24
N LEU A 135 15.83 14.29 32.35
CA LEU A 135 17.22 13.90 32.10
C LEU A 135 18.06 14.05 33.37
N LYS A 136 17.92 15.19 34.05
CA LYS A 136 18.65 15.48 35.31
C LYS A 136 18.24 14.53 36.44
N ASP A 137 16.94 14.34 36.66
CA ASP A 137 16.41 13.51 37.75
C ASP A 137 16.84 12.05 37.65
N ASN A 138 17.00 11.54 36.42
CA ASN A 138 17.37 10.14 36.17
C ASN A 138 18.87 9.98 35.85
N HIS A 139 19.63 11.04 35.85
CA HIS A 139 21.04 11.02 35.48
C HIS A 139 21.24 10.48 34.05
N TRP A 140 20.43 10.98 33.07
CA TRP A 140 20.44 10.65 31.67
C TRP A 140 20.96 11.78 30.81
N MET A 141 21.39 11.45 29.60
CA MET A 141 21.86 12.40 28.60
C MET A 141 21.45 11.93 27.19
N THR A 142 21.18 12.85 26.28
CA THR A 142 20.91 12.57 24.90
C THR A 142 22.17 12.62 24.04
N VAL A 143 22.16 12.00 22.86
CA VAL A 143 23.28 12.02 21.90
C VAL A 143 23.62 13.45 21.48
N SER A 144 22.65 14.34 21.38
CA SER A 144 22.83 15.74 21.01
C SER A 144 23.74 16.51 21.98
N GLN A 145 23.82 16.10 23.23
CA GLN A 145 24.63 16.74 24.29
C GLN A 145 26.08 16.22 24.34
N LEU A 146 26.42 15.16 23.59
CA LEU A 146 27.75 14.54 23.62
C LEU A 146 28.90 15.51 23.36
N PRO A 147 28.90 16.38 22.32
CA PRO A 147 30.02 17.27 22.05
C PRO A 147 30.29 18.24 23.22
N GLU A 148 29.22 18.79 23.83
CA GLU A 148 29.31 19.69 24.99
C GLU A 148 29.87 18.95 26.21
N ALA A 149 29.31 17.79 26.55
CA ALA A 149 29.72 16.98 27.68
C ALA A 149 31.18 16.50 27.56
N LEU A 150 31.60 16.07 26.37
CA LEU A 150 33.01 15.69 26.14
C LEU A 150 33.95 16.88 26.24
N THR A 151 33.53 18.04 25.74
CA THR A 151 34.30 19.29 25.89
C THR A 151 34.59 19.59 27.36
N ASP A 152 33.58 19.51 28.20
CA ASP A 152 33.71 19.76 29.63
C ASP A 152 34.61 18.73 30.33
N ARG A 153 34.50 17.45 29.95
CA ARG A 153 35.36 16.36 30.48
C ARG A 153 36.83 16.52 30.08
N ILE A 154 37.10 16.97 28.86
CA ILE A 154 38.43 17.22 28.36
C ILE A 154 39.04 18.42 29.11
N LEU A 155 38.31 19.53 29.23
CA LEU A 155 38.80 20.74 29.92
C LEU A 155 39.00 20.50 31.42
N ALA A 156 38.23 19.62 32.02
CA ALA A 156 38.42 19.18 33.40
C ALA A 156 39.56 18.19 33.61
N GLY A 157 40.21 17.72 32.51
CA GLY A 157 41.30 16.76 32.57
C GLY A 157 40.88 15.33 32.90
N ILE A 158 39.56 15.05 32.84
CA ILE A 158 38.98 13.72 33.14
C ILE A 158 39.17 12.80 31.93
N LEU A 159 38.94 13.30 30.69
CA LEU A 159 39.16 12.59 29.45
C LEU A 159 40.41 13.13 28.78
N ARG A 160 41.32 12.23 28.40
CA ARG A 160 42.50 12.54 27.57
C ARG A 160 42.40 11.81 26.26
N ILE A 161 42.49 12.53 25.15
CA ILE A 161 42.51 11.98 23.81
C ILE A 161 43.98 11.74 23.43
N PRO A 162 44.40 10.47 23.31
CA PRO A 162 45.78 10.18 22.92
C PRO A 162 45.98 10.41 21.43
N GLY A 163 47.20 10.77 21.02
CA GLY A 163 47.58 10.92 19.63
C GLY A 163 47.02 12.13 18.93
N THR A 164 46.99 12.08 17.60
CA THR A 164 46.48 13.12 16.73
C THR A 164 45.11 12.74 16.21
N ILE A 165 44.16 13.65 16.29
CA ILE A 165 42.84 13.49 15.62
C ILE A 165 42.93 14.10 14.23
N TYR A 166 42.76 13.28 13.22
CA TYR A 166 42.61 13.72 11.84
C TYR A 166 41.13 13.76 11.51
N HIS A 167 40.63 14.85 10.98
CA HIS A 167 39.26 14.90 10.49
C HIS A 167 39.21 15.01 8.97
N ALA A 168 38.30 14.26 8.34
CA ALA A 168 38.16 14.19 6.90
C ALA A 168 36.69 14.18 6.48
N GLY A 169 36.40 14.80 5.36
CA GLY A 169 35.11 14.69 4.72
C GLY A 169 33.96 15.41 5.42
N PHE A 170 34.22 16.49 6.13
CA PHE A 170 33.22 17.36 6.72
C PHE A 170 32.88 18.49 5.75
N ASP A 171 31.62 18.59 5.31
CA ASP A 171 31.13 19.73 4.51
C ASP A 171 30.95 20.97 5.36
N GLU A 172 30.58 20.73 6.61
CA GLU A 172 30.43 21.77 7.64
C GLU A 172 30.66 21.15 9.01
N ILE A 173 31.43 21.83 9.85
CA ILE A 173 31.67 21.42 11.24
C ILE A 173 30.76 22.28 12.11
N ALA A 174 29.87 21.63 12.86
CA ALA A 174 28.97 22.34 13.79
C ALA A 174 29.75 23.09 14.89
N PRO A 175 29.27 24.22 15.38
CA PRO A 175 29.93 25.00 16.45
C PRO A 175 30.32 24.16 17.67
N ALA A 176 29.46 23.25 18.10
CA ALA A 176 29.78 22.35 19.23
C ALA A 176 30.97 21.42 18.96
N ASP A 177 31.10 20.92 17.72
CA ASP A 177 32.25 20.10 17.32
C ASP A 177 33.53 20.94 17.19
N GLN A 178 33.40 22.17 16.67
CA GLN A 178 34.54 23.12 16.64
C GLN A 178 35.07 23.37 18.06
N ARG A 179 34.16 23.59 19.00
CA ARG A 179 34.51 23.81 20.41
C ARG A 179 35.16 22.57 21.05
N LEU A 180 34.68 21.38 20.70
CA LEU A 180 35.30 20.12 21.13
C LEU A 180 36.73 20.00 20.58
N PHE A 181 36.96 20.27 19.31
CA PHE A 181 38.28 20.26 18.71
C PHE A 181 39.23 21.30 19.33
N GLU A 182 38.70 22.49 19.68
CA GLU A 182 39.47 23.50 20.41
C GLU A 182 39.85 23.04 21.83
N ALA A 183 38.94 22.36 22.53
CA ALA A 183 39.22 21.81 23.86
C ALA A 183 40.32 20.75 23.78
N ILE A 184 40.32 19.89 22.77
CA ILE A 184 41.42 18.93 22.54
C ILE A 184 42.76 19.65 22.33
N ARG A 185 42.78 20.71 21.50
CA ARG A 185 43.99 21.50 21.27
C ARG A 185 44.49 22.19 22.56
N LYS A 186 43.60 22.76 23.34
CA LYS A 186 43.91 23.43 24.63
C LYS A 186 44.44 22.46 25.69
N SER A 187 44.02 21.20 25.64
CA SER A 187 44.53 20.15 26.53
C SER A 187 45.80 19.47 26.04
N GLY A 188 46.42 19.98 24.96
CA GLY A 188 47.73 19.50 24.44
C GLY A 188 47.58 18.41 23.38
N GLY A 189 46.38 18.09 22.91
CA GLY A 189 46.17 17.21 21.75
C GLY A 189 46.36 17.94 20.41
N ALA A 190 46.54 17.17 19.34
CA ALA A 190 46.61 17.70 17.98
C ALA A 190 45.31 17.35 17.20
N VAL A 191 44.77 18.35 16.47
CA VAL A 191 43.62 18.15 15.56
C VAL A 191 44.00 18.74 14.21
N VAL A 192 43.99 17.88 13.18
CA VAL A 192 44.46 18.19 11.82
C VAL A 192 43.39 17.85 10.80
N GLU A 193 43.13 18.76 9.87
CA GLU A 193 42.26 18.50 8.72
C GLU A 193 43.03 17.72 7.65
N LEU A 194 42.45 16.62 7.20
CA LEU A 194 42.97 15.90 6.03
C LEU A 194 42.35 16.51 4.77
N PRO A 195 43.15 17.08 3.88
CA PRO A 195 42.62 17.62 2.63
C PRO A 195 42.07 16.50 1.75
N ALA A 196 41.05 16.83 0.94
CA ALA A 196 40.56 15.93 -0.11
C ALA A 196 41.73 15.61 -1.05
N VAL A 197 41.87 14.36 -1.46
CA VAL A 197 42.91 13.94 -2.43
C VAL A 197 42.57 14.61 -3.77
N ALA A 198 43.44 15.49 -4.22
CA ALA A 198 43.29 16.10 -5.54
C ALA A 198 43.54 15.04 -6.62
N THR A 199 42.54 14.80 -7.47
CA THR A 199 42.70 13.97 -8.66
C THR A 199 43.68 14.61 -9.61
N SER A 200 44.68 13.86 -10.07
CA SER A 200 45.72 14.32 -11.00
C SER A 200 45.21 14.54 -12.44
N VAL A 201 43.96 14.22 -12.71
CA VAL A 201 43.34 14.35 -14.03
C VAL A 201 42.44 15.59 -14.03
N THR A 202 42.46 16.39 -15.09
CA THR A 202 41.55 17.50 -15.27
C THR A 202 40.12 16.97 -15.41
N PRO A 203 39.24 17.26 -14.46
CA PRO A 203 37.88 16.72 -14.48
C PRO A 203 37.08 17.22 -15.68
N ARG A 204 36.24 16.36 -16.25
CA ARG A 204 35.30 16.71 -17.32
C ARG A 204 33.91 16.72 -16.74
N HIS A 205 33.25 17.85 -16.78
CA HIS A 205 31.93 18.06 -16.24
C HIS A 205 30.91 18.32 -17.35
N PHE A 206 29.76 17.64 -17.31
CA PHE A 206 28.70 17.77 -18.30
C PHE A 206 27.36 17.93 -17.63
N ARG A 207 26.40 18.48 -18.36
CA ARG A 207 24.99 18.47 -17.99
C ARG A 207 24.14 17.74 -19.04
N ALA A 208 23.00 17.17 -18.58
CA ALA A 208 21.99 16.54 -19.43
C ALA A 208 20.59 16.91 -18.94
N ALA A 209 19.62 16.93 -19.85
CA ALA A 209 18.21 17.17 -19.55
C ALA A 209 17.36 16.01 -20.08
N PHE A 210 16.36 15.59 -19.32
CA PHE A 210 15.48 14.48 -19.65
C PHE A 210 14.02 14.89 -19.44
N GLU A 211 13.08 14.17 -20.02
CA GLU A 211 11.69 14.53 -19.93
C GLU A 211 11.16 14.44 -18.48
N ASN A 212 11.45 13.35 -17.80
CA ASN A 212 11.03 13.08 -16.42
C ASN A 212 12.10 12.30 -15.65
N THR A 213 11.86 12.09 -14.36
CA THR A 213 12.81 11.39 -13.47
C THR A 213 13.05 9.93 -13.87
N SER A 214 12.05 9.23 -14.39
CA SER A 214 12.22 7.81 -14.81
C SER A 214 13.08 7.71 -16.06
N ASP A 215 12.91 8.61 -17.00
CA ASP A 215 13.74 8.73 -18.19
C ASP A 215 15.18 9.11 -17.84
N GLU A 216 15.36 10.06 -16.92
CA GLU A 216 16.67 10.43 -16.38
C GLU A 216 17.41 9.24 -15.76
N LEU A 217 16.71 8.45 -14.91
CA LEU A 217 17.26 7.25 -14.28
C LEU A 217 17.58 6.15 -15.30
N LEU A 218 16.73 5.96 -16.29
CA LEU A 218 16.95 4.97 -17.35
C LEU A 218 18.20 5.27 -18.17
N HIS A 219 18.45 6.54 -18.48
CA HIS A 219 19.67 6.96 -19.16
C HIS A 219 20.90 6.81 -18.27
N ALA A 220 20.80 7.15 -16.98
CA ALA A 220 21.89 7.00 -16.03
C ALA A 220 22.31 5.52 -15.89
N VAL A 221 21.36 4.60 -15.75
CA VAL A 221 21.68 3.17 -15.65
C VAL A 221 22.19 2.60 -16.97
N THR A 222 21.66 3.04 -18.10
CA THR A 222 22.13 2.61 -19.42
C THR A 222 23.58 3.04 -19.66
N TRP A 223 23.91 4.27 -19.25
CA TRP A 223 25.28 4.74 -19.27
C TRP A 223 26.18 3.92 -18.33
N ALA A 224 25.75 3.68 -17.09
CA ALA A 224 26.50 2.89 -16.13
C ALA A 224 26.78 1.47 -16.64
N ARG A 225 25.81 0.85 -17.32
CA ARG A 225 25.98 -0.45 -17.96
C ARG A 225 27.08 -0.41 -19.03
N ARG A 226 27.09 0.61 -19.89
CA ARG A 226 28.13 0.76 -20.94
C ARG A 226 29.53 0.94 -20.37
N GLU A 227 29.65 1.75 -19.30
CA GLU A 227 30.91 1.92 -18.59
C GLU A 227 31.39 0.59 -17.99
N LEU A 228 30.47 -0.18 -17.38
CA LEU A 228 30.76 -1.49 -16.80
C LEU A 228 31.13 -2.53 -17.88
N ASP A 229 30.43 -2.55 -19.01
CA ASP A 229 30.72 -3.43 -20.15
C ASP A 229 32.08 -3.11 -20.77
N ALA A 230 32.45 -1.83 -20.81
CA ALA A 230 33.77 -1.38 -21.28
C ALA A 230 34.93 -1.70 -20.29
N SER A 231 34.64 -1.64 -18.99
CA SER A 231 35.62 -1.91 -17.93
C SER A 231 34.97 -2.59 -16.73
N PRO A 232 35.03 -3.92 -16.59
CA PRO A 232 34.37 -4.66 -15.49
C PRO A 232 34.85 -4.31 -14.07
N LYS A 233 35.97 -3.58 -13.94
CA LYS A 233 36.50 -3.16 -12.64
C LYS A 233 36.23 -1.71 -12.31
N VAL A 234 35.47 -1.00 -13.16
CA VAL A 234 35.13 0.41 -12.96
C VAL A 234 34.27 0.58 -11.70
N GLN A 235 34.54 1.63 -10.92
CA GLN A 235 33.71 2.03 -9.79
C GLN A 235 32.87 3.23 -10.21
N ILE A 236 31.57 3.01 -10.33
CA ILE A 236 30.62 4.00 -10.81
C ILE A 236 29.75 4.51 -9.65
N GLY A 237 29.72 5.84 -9.49
CA GLY A 237 28.81 6.50 -8.56
C GLY A 237 27.54 6.98 -9.29
N ILE A 238 26.37 6.65 -8.76
CA ILE A 238 25.08 7.26 -9.16
C ILE A 238 24.52 7.96 -7.94
N VAL A 239 24.48 9.29 -8.00
CA VAL A 239 23.97 10.11 -6.91
C VAL A 239 22.55 10.52 -7.24
N VAL A 240 21.59 10.10 -6.41
CA VAL A 240 20.17 10.39 -6.63
C VAL A 240 19.67 11.32 -5.53
N ARG A 241 19.28 12.53 -5.91
CA ARG A 241 18.69 13.48 -4.97
C ARG A 241 17.35 12.97 -4.46
N GLY A 242 17.23 12.81 -3.13
CA GLY A 242 16.00 12.27 -2.51
C GLY A 242 15.85 10.75 -2.70
N LEU A 243 16.95 10.03 -2.76
CA LEU A 243 17.01 8.58 -2.99
C LEU A 243 16.02 7.78 -2.14
N ALA A 244 15.82 8.14 -0.87
CA ALA A 244 14.90 7.42 0.01
C ALA A 244 13.45 7.36 -0.53
N SER A 245 12.97 8.43 -1.16
CA SER A 245 11.64 8.49 -1.76
C SER A 245 11.57 7.82 -3.14
N LEU A 246 12.68 7.75 -3.85
CA LEU A 246 12.79 7.18 -5.19
C LEU A 246 13.31 5.73 -5.20
N ARG A 247 13.65 5.17 -4.03
CA ARG A 247 14.31 3.88 -3.92
C ARG A 247 13.66 2.77 -4.73
N ILE A 248 12.33 2.62 -4.64
CA ILE A 248 11.58 1.55 -5.36
C ILE A 248 11.69 1.74 -6.88
N VAL A 249 11.60 2.98 -7.35
CA VAL A 249 11.70 3.32 -8.78
C VAL A 249 13.12 3.06 -9.28
N VAL A 250 14.11 3.48 -8.51
CA VAL A 250 15.53 3.25 -8.80
C VAL A 250 15.82 1.75 -8.87
N GLU A 251 15.44 0.99 -7.85
CA GLU A 251 15.65 -0.46 -7.78
C GLU A 251 15.05 -1.16 -9.01
N ARG A 252 13.79 -0.86 -9.33
CA ARG A 252 13.09 -1.43 -10.49
C ARG A 252 13.80 -1.11 -11.81
N ILE A 253 14.13 0.16 -12.07
CA ILE A 253 14.75 0.58 -13.34
C ILE A 253 16.16 -0.04 -13.47
N PHE A 254 16.93 -0.08 -12.37
CA PHE A 254 18.29 -0.65 -12.38
C PHE A 254 18.26 -2.18 -12.56
N ASP A 255 17.34 -2.89 -11.91
CA ASP A 255 17.14 -4.33 -12.14
C ASP A 255 16.72 -4.62 -13.59
N GLU A 256 15.81 -3.83 -14.13
CA GLU A 256 15.32 -4.00 -15.51
C GLU A 256 16.45 -3.89 -16.56
N VAL A 257 17.40 -2.99 -16.37
CA VAL A 257 18.51 -2.77 -17.31
C VAL A 257 19.70 -3.69 -17.04
N LEU A 258 20.09 -3.85 -15.77
CA LEU A 258 21.32 -4.59 -15.39
C LEU A 258 21.05 -6.08 -15.18
N HIS A 259 19.85 -6.44 -14.74
CA HIS A 259 19.46 -7.82 -14.40
C HIS A 259 18.14 -8.21 -15.06
N PRO A 260 18.03 -8.14 -16.40
CA PRO A 260 16.81 -8.42 -17.10
C PRO A 260 16.30 -9.84 -16.77
N GLY A 261 15.06 -9.93 -16.29
CA GLY A 261 14.43 -11.20 -15.96
C GLY A 261 14.68 -11.70 -14.53
N VAL A 262 15.33 -10.95 -13.66
CA VAL A 262 15.54 -11.33 -12.25
C VAL A 262 14.21 -11.63 -11.54
N ASP A 263 13.18 -10.85 -11.81
CA ASP A 263 11.85 -11.02 -11.24
C ASP A 263 11.16 -12.33 -11.66
N PHE A 264 11.53 -12.88 -12.82
CA PHE A 264 10.99 -14.14 -13.34
C PHE A 264 11.80 -15.36 -12.90
N THR A 265 13.09 -15.18 -12.68
CA THR A 265 14.00 -16.30 -12.37
C THR A 265 14.17 -16.55 -10.89
N GLY A 266 13.85 -15.56 -10.04
CA GLY A 266 14.10 -15.60 -8.60
C GLY A 266 15.57 -15.82 -8.25
N SER A 267 16.49 -15.34 -9.12
CA SER A 267 17.93 -15.57 -8.97
C SER A 267 18.47 -14.82 -7.75
N ASP A 268 19.15 -15.54 -6.87
CA ASP A 268 19.96 -15.00 -5.76
C ASP A 268 21.34 -14.49 -6.26
N ALA A 269 21.52 -14.27 -7.56
CA ALA A 269 22.76 -13.73 -8.09
C ALA A 269 23.06 -12.34 -7.52
N PRO A 270 24.32 -12.06 -7.17
CA PRO A 270 24.70 -10.74 -6.65
C PRO A 270 24.39 -9.66 -7.69
N ARG A 271 23.75 -8.59 -7.25
CA ARG A 271 23.44 -7.44 -8.10
C ARG A 271 24.71 -6.67 -8.45
N ALA A 272 24.78 -6.16 -9.67
CA ALA A 272 25.86 -5.27 -10.10
C ALA A 272 25.79 -3.87 -9.46
N PHE A 273 24.77 -3.59 -8.68
CA PHE A 273 24.60 -2.32 -7.99
C PHE A 273 24.20 -2.50 -6.52
N HIS A 274 24.54 -1.50 -5.71
CA HIS A 274 24.14 -1.37 -4.31
C HIS A 274 23.46 -0.03 -4.07
N ILE A 275 22.32 -0.03 -3.37
CA ILE A 275 21.59 1.18 -2.96
C ILE A 275 21.86 1.44 -1.48
N SER A 276 22.55 2.54 -1.17
CA SER A 276 22.96 2.88 0.21
C SER A 276 21.76 3.24 1.10
N ALA A 277 20.74 3.87 0.54
CA ALA A 277 19.52 4.18 1.28
C ALA A 277 18.77 2.91 1.62
N GLY A 278 18.76 2.51 2.88
CA GLY A 278 17.97 1.39 3.37
C GLY A 278 16.47 1.64 3.22
N ALA A 279 15.71 0.60 2.89
CA ALA A 279 14.26 0.60 3.06
C ALA A 279 13.93 0.38 4.54
N PRO A 280 12.79 0.87 5.05
CA PRO A 280 12.32 0.47 6.37
C PRO A 280 12.27 -1.06 6.49
N ILE A 281 12.87 -1.62 7.55
CA ILE A 281 12.92 -3.10 7.67
C ILE A 281 11.52 -3.72 7.71
N ARG A 282 10.50 -2.98 8.14
CA ARG A 282 9.09 -3.42 8.14
C ARG A 282 8.60 -3.84 6.75
N ASP A 283 9.18 -3.26 5.68
CA ASP A 283 8.78 -3.51 4.29
C ASP A 283 9.46 -4.77 3.71
N SER A 284 10.41 -5.35 4.44
CA SER A 284 11.02 -6.63 4.08
C SER A 284 10.02 -7.77 4.29
N PRO A 285 9.84 -8.69 3.32
CA PRO A 285 8.79 -9.70 3.37
C PRO A 285 8.76 -10.58 4.64
N PRO A 286 9.91 -11.05 5.21
CA PRO A 286 9.89 -11.78 6.48
C PRO A 286 9.35 -10.96 7.65
N VAL A 287 9.73 -9.66 7.73
CA VAL A 287 9.32 -8.76 8.82
C VAL A 287 7.87 -8.33 8.66
N THR A 288 7.43 -8.05 7.42
CA THR A 288 6.00 -7.83 7.13
C THR A 288 5.16 -9.01 7.62
N CYS A 289 5.56 -10.23 7.31
CA CYS A 289 4.88 -11.45 7.80
C CYS A 289 4.85 -11.51 9.33
N ALA A 290 5.98 -11.23 10.00
CA ALA A 290 6.06 -11.22 11.46
C ALA A 290 5.10 -10.20 12.09
N LEU A 291 5.09 -8.97 11.58
CA LEU A 291 4.22 -7.91 12.07
C LEU A 291 2.73 -8.19 11.82
N LEU A 292 2.39 -8.84 10.70
CA LEU A 292 1.04 -9.29 10.41
C LEU A 292 0.62 -10.45 11.33
N LEU A 293 1.50 -11.42 11.61
CA LEU A 293 1.22 -12.48 12.59
C LEU A 293 0.91 -11.94 13.99
N LEU A 294 1.70 -10.96 14.42
CA LEU A 294 1.43 -10.30 15.70
C LEU A 294 0.12 -9.51 15.66
N ALA A 295 -0.19 -8.84 14.55
CA ALA A 295 -1.46 -8.14 14.40
C ALA A 295 -2.67 -9.07 14.39
N LEU A 296 -2.54 -10.26 13.82
CA LEU A 296 -3.61 -11.28 13.79
C LEU A 296 -4.13 -11.61 15.18
N CYS A 297 -3.28 -11.51 16.20
CA CYS A 297 -3.67 -11.79 17.59
C CYS A 297 -4.80 -10.86 18.09
N ARG A 298 -4.87 -9.62 17.58
CA ARG A 298 -5.88 -8.62 17.99
C ARG A 298 -6.95 -8.40 16.92
N GLY A 299 -6.57 -8.54 15.68
CA GLY A 299 -7.42 -8.34 14.52
C GLY A 299 -6.79 -7.46 13.46
N MET A 300 -7.11 -7.74 12.21
CA MET A 300 -6.62 -7.02 11.06
C MET A 300 -7.66 -7.04 9.93
N PRO A 301 -7.59 -6.10 8.97
CA PRO A 301 -8.41 -6.15 7.76
C PRO A 301 -8.18 -7.44 6.97
N LEU A 302 -9.22 -7.93 6.29
CA LEU A 302 -9.13 -9.12 5.44
C LEU A 302 -8.02 -9.01 4.37
N ALA A 303 -7.77 -7.82 3.84
CA ALA A 303 -6.71 -7.60 2.86
C ALA A 303 -5.33 -8.00 3.43
N ASP A 304 -5.03 -7.57 4.64
CA ASP A 304 -3.78 -7.88 5.34
C ASP A 304 -3.70 -9.36 5.72
N ALA A 305 -4.83 -9.96 6.17
CA ALA A 305 -4.92 -11.39 6.41
C ALA A 305 -4.67 -12.19 5.13
N GLY A 306 -5.17 -11.74 3.98
CA GLY A 306 -4.90 -12.33 2.68
C GLY A 306 -3.40 -12.27 2.29
N VAL A 307 -2.72 -11.16 2.57
CA VAL A 307 -1.26 -11.06 2.39
C VAL A 307 -0.54 -12.07 3.29
N LEU A 308 -0.92 -12.13 4.56
CA LEU A 308 -0.35 -13.06 5.52
C LEU A 308 -0.51 -14.53 5.09
N LEU A 309 -1.73 -14.95 4.72
CA LEU A 309 -2.06 -16.33 4.35
C LEU A 309 -1.33 -16.83 3.11
N ARG A 310 -0.90 -15.91 2.23
CA ARG A 310 -0.11 -16.21 1.03
C ARG A 310 1.40 -15.99 1.22
N SER A 311 1.82 -15.69 2.45
CA SER A 311 3.23 -15.46 2.75
C SER A 311 4.04 -16.76 2.73
N PRO A 312 5.19 -16.82 2.03
CA PRO A 312 6.08 -17.98 2.04
C PRO A 312 6.84 -18.14 3.37
N PHE A 313 6.69 -17.18 4.30
CA PHE A 313 7.30 -17.20 5.64
C PHE A 313 6.40 -17.83 6.70
N LEU A 314 5.35 -18.54 6.28
CA LEU A 314 4.53 -19.37 7.14
C LEU A 314 4.80 -20.85 6.87
N SER A 315 4.60 -21.68 7.89
CA SER A 315 4.54 -23.14 7.73
C SER A 315 3.16 -23.59 7.23
N LEU A 316 2.53 -22.79 6.35
CA LEU A 316 1.22 -23.03 5.77
C LEU A 316 1.39 -23.25 4.27
N ASP A 317 0.79 -24.29 3.72
CA ASP A 317 0.76 -24.51 2.27
C ASP A 317 -0.02 -23.38 1.58
N LEU A 318 0.49 -22.90 0.44
CA LEU A 318 -0.11 -21.78 -0.29
C LEU A 318 -1.53 -22.07 -0.77
N GLY A 319 -1.83 -23.31 -1.16
CA GLY A 319 -3.17 -23.74 -1.57
C GLY A 319 -4.14 -23.74 -0.40
N VAL A 320 -3.69 -24.12 0.78
CA VAL A 320 -4.46 -24.03 2.02
C VAL A 320 -4.71 -22.58 2.37
N GLY A 321 -3.68 -21.71 2.32
CA GLY A 321 -3.81 -20.28 2.57
C GLY A 321 -4.81 -19.61 1.62
N ALA A 322 -4.76 -19.91 0.33
CA ALA A 322 -5.70 -19.41 -0.68
C ALA A 322 -7.14 -19.89 -0.41
N SER A 323 -7.31 -21.14 0.03
CA SER A 323 -8.61 -21.70 0.37
C SER A 323 -9.23 -21.02 1.60
N VAL A 324 -8.41 -20.71 2.61
CA VAL A 324 -8.81 -19.96 3.81
C VAL A 324 -9.22 -18.54 3.44
N ASP A 325 -8.42 -17.81 2.63
CA ASP A 325 -8.76 -16.46 2.14
C ASP A 325 -10.08 -16.46 1.39
N THR A 326 -10.29 -17.44 0.50
CA THR A 326 -11.55 -17.60 -0.25
C THR A 326 -12.74 -17.86 0.69
N ALA A 327 -12.58 -18.68 1.72
CA ALA A 327 -13.64 -18.95 2.69
C ALA A 327 -14.02 -17.69 3.48
N LEU A 328 -13.03 -16.93 3.96
CA LEU A 328 -13.24 -15.67 4.68
C LEU A 328 -14.00 -14.63 3.82
N ARG A 329 -13.67 -14.54 2.53
CA ARG A 329 -14.36 -13.65 1.57
C ARG A 329 -15.83 -14.06 1.40
N ARG A 330 -16.10 -15.35 1.22
CA ARG A 330 -17.47 -15.86 1.09
C ARG A 330 -18.30 -15.68 2.34
N GLU A 331 -17.69 -15.74 3.53
CA GLU A 331 -18.34 -15.47 4.81
C GLU A 331 -18.58 -13.97 5.06
N GLY A 332 -18.11 -13.09 4.18
CA GLY A 332 -18.24 -11.64 4.34
C GLY A 332 -17.42 -11.09 5.53
N THR A 333 -16.34 -11.76 5.89
CA THR A 333 -15.52 -11.38 7.04
C THR A 333 -14.67 -10.16 6.69
N HIS A 334 -14.83 -9.05 7.42
CA HIS A 334 -14.02 -7.83 7.25
C HIS A 334 -12.79 -7.81 8.11
N ASP A 335 -12.97 -8.14 9.39
CA ASP A 335 -11.92 -8.16 10.39
C ASP A 335 -11.60 -9.60 10.76
N VAL A 336 -10.36 -9.97 10.55
CA VAL A 336 -9.83 -11.31 10.79
C VAL A 336 -8.97 -11.29 12.03
N SER A 337 -9.25 -12.14 13.01
CA SER A 337 -8.45 -12.31 14.21
C SER A 337 -8.11 -13.77 14.45
N ILE A 338 -7.22 -14.01 15.42
CA ILE A 338 -6.84 -15.35 15.84
C ILE A 338 -8.04 -16.18 16.36
N ASP A 339 -9.11 -15.50 16.82
CA ASP A 339 -10.33 -16.15 17.29
C ASP A 339 -11.32 -16.47 16.16
N THR A 340 -11.07 -15.98 14.93
CA THR A 340 -11.86 -16.39 13.75
C THR A 340 -11.73 -17.89 13.54
N SER A 341 -12.86 -18.60 13.49
CA SER A 341 -12.91 -20.08 13.57
C SER A 341 -12.04 -20.80 12.53
N VAL A 342 -12.00 -20.26 11.30
CA VAL A 342 -11.20 -20.80 10.19
C VAL A 342 -9.71 -20.55 10.44
N ILE A 343 -9.33 -19.36 10.92
CA ILE A 343 -7.95 -19.00 11.24
C ILE A 343 -7.44 -19.82 12.41
N ARG A 344 -8.22 -19.93 13.48
CA ARG A 344 -7.83 -20.64 14.70
C ARG A 344 -7.40 -22.09 14.46
N ARG A 345 -8.04 -22.78 13.51
CA ARG A 345 -7.68 -24.17 13.17
C ARG A 345 -6.25 -24.29 12.64
N HIS A 346 -5.75 -23.29 11.94
CA HIS A 346 -4.42 -23.30 11.34
C HIS A 346 -3.35 -22.70 12.24
N PHE A 347 -3.75 -21.85 13.21
CA PHE A 347 -2.86 -21.16 14.13
C PHE A 347 -3.15 -21.47 15.61
N GLU A 348 -3.63 -22.68 15.90
CA GLU A 348 -3.99 -23.10 17.26
C GLU A 348 -2.85 -22.90 18.29
N PRO A 349 -1.56 -23.22 18.01
CA PRO A 349 -0.47 -22.96 18.95
C PRO A 349 -0.30 -21.46 19.27
N LEU A 350 -0.44 -20.58 18.26
CA LEU A 350 -0.41 -19.14 18.43
C LEU A 350 -1.60 -18.65 19.27
N ALA A 351 -2.81 -19.16 19.00
CA ALA A 351 -4.01 -18.79 19.74
C ALA A 351 -3.88 -19.14 21.23
N ARG A 352 -3.38 -20.34 21.56
CA ARG A 352 -3.13 -20.76 22.95
C ARG A 352 -2.07 -19.88 23.62
N ALA A 353 -0.97 -19.61 22.93
CA ALA A 353 0.10 -18.76 23.46
C ALA A 353 -0.40 -17.34 23.75
N PHE A 354 -1.23 -16.79 22.88
CA PHE A 354 -1.78 -15.46 23.05
C PHE A 354 -2.79 -15.35 24.20
N GLN A 355 -3.63 -16.38 24.42
CA GLN A 355 -4.67 -16.37 25.46
C GLN A 355 -4.15 -16.30 26.89
N VAL A 356 -2.90 -16.73 27.13
CA VAL A 356 -2.29 -16.76 28.47
C VAL A 356 -1.37 -15.57 28.77
N LEU A 357 -1.34 -14.57 27.90
CA LEU A 357 -0.45 -13.41 28.06
C LEU A 357 -0.89 -12.50 29.21
N PRO A 358 0.06 -12.00 30.01
CA PRO A 358 -0.21 -10.93 30.96
C PRO A 358 -0.70 -9.65 30.26
N ALA A 359 -1.61 -8.91 30.90
CA ALA A 359 -2.14 -7.66 30.34
C ALA A 359 -1.06 -6.58 30.18
N LEU A 360 -0.12 -6.49 31.12
CA LEU A 360 0.96 -5.51 31.14
C LEU A 360 2.31 -6.21 31.31
N GLN A 361 3.29 -5.83 30.48
CA GLN A 361 4.67 -6.34 30.55
C GLN A 361 5.66 -5.21 30.26
N ARG A 362 6.93 -5.41 30.66
CA ARG A 362 8.03 -4.53 30.28
C ARG A 362 8.38 -4.73 28.78
N PRO A 363 9.00 -3.74 28.13
CA PRO A 363 9.51 -3.89 26.75
C PRO A 363 10.35 -5.15 26.53
N SER A 364 11.28 -5.46 27.41
CA SER A 364 12.13 -6.66 27.32
C SER A 364 11.32 -7.96 27.37
N GLN A 365 10.28 -7.99 28.21
CA GLN A 365 9.38 -9.14 28.31
C GLN A 365 8.51 -9.27 27.04
N TRP A 366 8.04 -8.14 26.47
CA TRP A 366 7.33 -8.14 25.20
C TRP A 366 8.21 -8.59 24.03
N SER A 367 9.48 -8.19 23.99
CA SER A 367 10.44 -8.68 22.99
C SER A 367 10.54 -10.21 23.00
N ALA A 368 10.67 -10.80 24.19
CA ALA A 368 10.68 -12.25 24.34
C ALA A 368 9.31 -12.88 23.98
N THR A 369 8.21 -12.27 24.40
CA THR A 369 6.84 -12.70 24.08
C THR A 369 6.59 -12.70 22.58
N PHE A 370 6.96 -11.64 21.86
CA PHE A 370 6.82 -11.56 20.41
C PHE A 370 7.60 -12.67 19.71
N SER A 371 8.83 -12.94 20.14
CA SER A 371 9.63 -14.05 19.61
C SER A 371 8.95 -15.41 19.84
N GLN A 372 8.34 -15.62 21.02
CA GLN A 372 7.60 -16.85 21.33
C GLN A 372 6.33 -17.00 20.49
N LEU A 373 5.56 -15.93 20.31
CA LEU A 373 4.36 -15.93 19.47
C LEU A 373 4.69 -16.23 18.01
N LEU A 374 5.73 -15.61 17.46
CA LEU A 374 6.19 -15.88 16.10
C LEU A 374 6.64 -17.34 15.93
N LYS A 375 7.36 -17.86 16.89
CA LYS A 375 7.74 -19.29 16.90
C LYS A 375 6.53 -20.22 16.99
N ALA A 376 5.53 -19.89 17.81
CA ALA A 376 4.29 -20.65 17.93
C ALA A 376 3.46 -20.63 16.64
N ALA A 377 3.57 -19.54 15.83
CA ALA A 377 2.97 -19.45 14.53
C ALA A 377 3.74 -20.18 13.41
N GLY A 378 4.93 -20.73 13.72
CA GLY A 378 5.79 -21.37 12.74
C GLY A 378 6.57 -20.44 11.82
N TRP A 379 6.74 -19.17 12.21
CA TRP A 379 7.56 -18.20 11.49
C TRP A 379 9.06 -18.42 11.76
N PRO A 380 9.97 -18.28 10.78
CA PRO A 380 9.81 -17.79 9.42
C PRO A 380 9.52 -18.88 8.36
N GLY A 381 8.84 -19.95 8.72
CA GLY A 381 8.53 -21.07 7.84
C GLY A 381 9.62 -22.15 7.80
N GLY A 382 9.40 -23.20 7.00
CA GLY A 382 10.30 -24.34 6.89
C GLY A 382 11.23 -24.31 5.67
N ARG A 383 11.16 -23.30 4.79
CA ARG A 383 12.01 -23.18 3.61
C ARG A 383 13.41 -22.62 3.95
N THR A 384 14.38 -22.91 3.09
CA THR A 384 15.71 -22.29 3.18
C THR A 384 15.60 -20.80 2.88
N LEU A 385 16.15 -19.97 3.75
CA LEU A 385 16.22 -18.53 3.56
C LEU A 385 17.36 -18.15 2.61
N SER A 386 17.14 -17.15 1.78
CA SER A 386 18.20 -16.54 0.97
C SER A 386 19.17 -15.77 1.86
N HIS A 387 20.31 -15.36 1.29
CA HIS A 387 21.30 -14.54 2.02
C HIS A 387 20.72 -13.23 2.53
N ILE A 388 19.94 -12.53 1.68
CA ILE A 388 19.26 -11.27 2.04
C ILE A 388 18.23 -11.48 3.16
N GLU A 389 17.46 -12.57 3.07
CA GLU A 389 16.49 -12.90 4.11
C GLU A 389 17.17 -13.26 5.44
N HIS A 390 18.33 -13.91 5.39
CA HIS A 390 19.11 -14.19 6.60
C HIS A 390 19.62 -12.91 7.26
N GLN A 391 20.20 -11.99 6.49
CA GLN A 391 20.57 -10.66 6.99
C GLN A 391 19.36 -9.90 7.57
N THR A 392 18.18 -10.03 6.94
CA THR A 392 16.94 -9.44 7.45
C THR A 392 16.56 -10.02 8.81
N MET A 393 16.72 -11.33 9.00
CA MET A 393 16.44 -11.99 10.28
C MET A 393 17.41 -11.55 11.39
N GLU A 394 18.69 -11.37 11.07
CA GLU A 394 19.67 -10.83 12.00
C GLU A 394 19.28 -9.41 12.43
N ARG A 395 18.95 -8.54 11.47
CA ARG A 395 18.52 -7.17 11.76
C ARG A 395 17.21 -7.12 12.56
N TRP A 396 16.27 -8.06 12.31
CA TRP A 396 15.07 -8.19 13.13
C TRP A 396 15.37 -8.53 14.59
N ASN A 397 16.31 -9.42 14.86
CA ASN A 397 16.73 -9.76 16.22
C ASN A 397 17.42 -8.58 16.94
N GLU A 398 18.22 -7.80 16.19
CA GLU A 398 18.78 -6.55 16.73
C GLU A 398 17.68 -5.56 17.09
N LEU A 399 16.66 -5.41 16.21
CA LEU A 399 15.50 -4.54 16.45
C LEU A 399 14.72 -4.94 17.70
N LEU A 400 14.52 -6.24 17.94
CA LEU A 400 13.91 -6.74 19.17
C LEU A 400 14.78 -6.43 20.40
N SER A 401 16.10 -6.44 20.25
CA SER A 401 17.04 -6.04 21.31
C SER A 401 17.01 -4.53 21.55
N GLU A 402 16.86 -3.72 20.51
CA GLU A 402 16.63 -2.27 20.60
C GLU A 402 15.30 -1.98 21.32
N PHE A 403 14.25 -2.69 20.97
CA PHE A 403 12.96 -2.59 21.64
C PHE A 403 13.05 -2.95 23.13
N ALA A 404 13.80 -3.99 23.49
CA ALA A 404 14.01 -4.40 24.88
C ALA A 404 14.71 -3.30 25.71
N ARG A 405 15.60 -2.50 25.13
CA ARG A 405 16.29 -1.39 25.82
C ARG A 405 15.34 -0.25 26.23
N LEU A 406 14.12 -0.23 25.71
CA LEU A 406 13.09 0.72 26.15
C LEU A 406 12.69 0.54 27.62
N ASP A 407 13.07 -0.56 28.28
CA ASP A 407 12.90 -0.76 29.73
C ASP A 407 13.47 0.41 30.56
N LEU A 408 14.46 1.13 30.05
CA LEU A 408 15.05 2.27 30.72
C LEU A 408 14.03 3.41 30.89
N VAL A 409 13.20 3.62 29.88
CA VAL A 409 12.27 4.78 29.83
C VAL A 409 10.81 4.37 29.99
N ILE A 410 10.45 3.09 29.81
CA ILE A 410 9.09 2.56 29.93
C ILE A 410 9.07 1.43 30.97
N GLN A 411 8.19 1.56 31.99
CA GLN A 411 8.07 0.51 32.99
C GLN A 411 7.25 -0.68 32.50
N THR A 412 6.02 -0.43 32.06
CA THR A 412 5.12 -1.46 31.49
C THR A 412 4.23 -0.84 30.42
N MET A 413 3.78 -1.68 29.49
CA MET A 413 2.81 -1.34 28.45
C MET A 413 1.94 -2.56 28.14
N ASP A 414 0.80 -2.34 27.49
CA ASP A 414 -0.05 -3.42 27.01
C ASP A 414 0.41 -3.94 25.63
N TYR A 415 -0.29 -4.94 25.11
CA TYR A 415 0.04 -5.56 23.83
C TYR A 415 -0.06 -4.59 22.65
N ASP A 416 -1.12 -3.78 22.61
CA ASP A 416 -1.41 -2.89 21.48
C ASP A 416 -0.38 -1.76 21.43
N GLU A 417 -0.02 -1.19 22.56
CA GLU A 417 1.06 -0.22 22.68
C GLU A 417 2.42 -0.83 22.29
N ALA A 418 2.71 -2.03 22.79
CA ALA A 418 3.96 -2.73 22.46
C ALA A 418 4.09 -3.01 20.97
N LEU A 419 3.05 -3.53 20.34
CA LEU A 419 3.03 -3.79 18.90
C LEU A 419 3.12 -2.51 18.08
N SER A 420 2.41 -1.45 18.49
CA SER A 420 2.48 -0.14 17.84
C SER A 420 3.89 0.44 17.88
N ARG A 421 4.57 0.37 19.04
CA ARG A 421 5.96 0.82 19.19
C ARG A 421 6.94 0.00 18.38
N LEU A 422 6.79 -1.33 18.37
CA LEU A 422 7.61 -2.22 17.54
C LEU A 422 7.45 -1.89 16.05
N ARG A 423 6.22 -1.65 15.58
CA ARG A 423 5.96 -1.23 14.20
C ARG A 423 6.61 0.10 13.84
N ARG A 424 6.56 1.08 14.75
CA ARG A 424 7.23 2.37 14.54
C ARG A 424 8.75 2.21 14.51
N LEU A 425 9.31 1.43 15.41
CA LEU A 425 10.74 1.13 15.42
C LEU A 425 11.18 0.47 14.11
N ALA A 426 10.42 -0.52 13.62
CA ALA A 426 10.68 -1.17 12.35
C ALA A 426 10.50 -0.22 11.14
N ALA A 427 9.58 0.75 11.23
CA ALA A 427 9.40 1.77 10.21
C ALA A 427 10.54 2.79 10.18
N GLY A 428 11.07 3.15 11.35
CA GLY A 428 12.18 4.09 11.49
C GLY A 428 13.58 3.47 11.35
N SER A 429 13.66 2.15 11.11
CA SER A 429 14.94 1.40 11.03
C SER A 429 15.26 1.09 9.57
N PRO A 430 16.10 1.91 8.90
CA PRO A 430 16.51 1.62 7.53
C PRO A 430 17.40 0.39 7.49
N PHE A 431 17.19 -0.46 6.50
CA PHE A 431 17.98 -1.65 6.24
C PHE A 431 18.31 -1.76 4.74
N ALA A 432 19.57 -1.81 4.42
CA ALA A 432 20.08 -1.99 3.06
C ALA A 432 20.82 -3.32 2.99
N PRO A 433 20.16 -4.42 2.62
CA PRO A 433 20.85 -5.68 2.37
C PRO A 433 21.65 -5.61 1.09
N GLY A 434 22.68 -6.42 0.96
CA GLY A 434 23.44 -6.59 -0.27
C GLY A 434 24.94 -6.32 -0.11
N ASP A 435 25.62 -6.30 -1.24
CA ASP A 435 27.09 -6.17 -1.32
C ASP A 435 27.50 -4.72 -1.57
N GLU A 436 28.08 -4.09 -0.55
CA GLU A 436 28.73 -2.78 -0.69
C GLU A 436 29.94 -2.78 -1.66
N GLY A 437 30.38 -3.94 -2.11
CA GLY A 437 31.43 -4.13 -3.11
C GLY A 437 30.94 -4.08 -4.55
N ALA A 438 29.65 -3.93 -4.80
CA ALA A 438 29.11 -3.83 -6.15
C ALA A 438 29.76 -2.68 -6.95
N PRO A 439 30.03 -2.86 -8.25
CA PRO A 439 30.73 -1.85 -9.07
C PRO A 439 29.92 -0.55 -9.25
N ILE A 440 28.60 -0.62 -9.19
CA ILE A 440 27.71 0.55 -9.27
C ILE A 440 27.18 0.86 -7.87
N GLN A 441 27.46 2.05 -7.39
CA GLN A 441 27.08 2.51 -6.07
C GLN A 441 26.04 3.64 -6.19
N ILE A 442 24.83 3.40 -5.70
CA ILE A 442 23.72 4.36 -5.74
C ILE A 442 23.54 4.97 -4.35
N MET A 443 23.60 6.29 -4.24
CA MET A 443 23.64 6.98 -2.96
C MET A 443 23.04 8.38 -2.98
N ASP A 444 22.81 8.96 -1.80
CA ASP A 444 22.42 10.38 -1.69
C ASP A 444 23.66 11.27 -1.78
N MET A 445 23.44 12.56 -2.02
CA MET A 445 24.50 13.58 -2.23
C MET A 445 25.52 13.65 -1.09
N LEU A 446 25.07 13.57 0.16
CA LEU A 446 25.95 13.64 1.33
C LEU A 446 26.86 12.42 1.47
N GLU A 447 26.42 11.27 1.02
CA GLU A 447 27.20 10.04 1.08
C GLU A 447 28.25 9.98 -0.02
N ALA A 448 27.97 10.59 -1.17
CA ALA A 448 28.87 10.62 -2.31
C ALA A 448 30.03 11.60 -2.13
N ALA A 449 29.76 12.69 -1.41
CA ALA A 449 30.75 13.75 -1.23
C ALA A 449 31.97 13.27 -0.44
N GLY A 450 33.14 13.26 -1.10
CA GLY A 450 34.41 12.78 -0.55
C GLY A 450 34.69 11.29 -0.77
N SER A 451 33.85 10.61 -1.57
CA SER A 451 34.17 9.30 -2.12
C SER A 451 34.80 9.46 -3.52
N ASP A 452 35.73 8.61 -3.89
CA ASP A 452 36.36 8.62 -5.21
C ASP A 452 35.70 7.55 -6.09
N PHE A 453 35.37 7.96 -7.34
CA PHE A 453 34.80 7.09 -8.38
C PHE A 453 35.62 7.25 -9.67
N ASP A 454 35.56 6.25 -10.52
CA ASP A 454 36.09 6.38 -11.88
C ASP A 454 35.17 7.24 -12.75
N SER A 455 33.88 7.18 -12.49
CA SER A 455 32.85 7.97 -13.18
C SER A 455 31.65 8.22 -12.25
N LEU A 456 31.05 9.41 -12.36
CA LEU A 456 29.95 9.84 -11.49
C LEU A 456 28.79 10.43 -12.31
N TRP A 457 27.57 10.04 -11.98
CA TRP A 457 26.35 10.68 -12.48
C TRP A 457 25.49 11.19 -11.33
N VAL A 458 25.10 12.47 -11.38
CA VAL A 458 24.27 13.12 -10.37
C VAL A 458 22.90 13.45 -10.95
N VAL A 459 21.85 12.84 -10.41
CA VAL A 459 20.45 12.87 -10.87
C VAL A 459 19.61 13.83 -10.04
N GLY A 460 18.66 14.52 -10.68
CA GLY A 460 17.61 15.30 -10.00
C GLY A 460 18.02 16.74 -9.65
N LEU A 461 18.94 17.35 -10.39
CA LEU A 461 19.43 18.70 -10.12
C LEU A 461 18.58 19.79 -10.79
N HIS A 462 17.32 19.92 -10.36
CA HIS A 462 16.40 20.96 -10.82
C HIS A 462 16.18 22.04 -9.75
N ASP A 463 15.63 23.18 -10.16
CA ASP A 463 15.50 24.41 -9.35
C ASP A 463 14.67 24.26 -8.06
N ARG A 464 13.78 23.28 -7.98
CA ARG A 464 13.01 23.01 -6.76
C ARG A 464 13.67 22.01 -5.81
N ALA A 465 14.65 21.24 -6.30
CA ALA A 465 15.35 20.25 -5.49
C ALA A 465 16.73 20.73 -5.05
N TRP A 466 17.44 21.51 -5.88
CA TRP A 466 18.79 21.94 -5.58
C TRP A 466 19.09 23.37 -6.05
N PRO A 467 19.43 24.32 -5.14
CA PRO A 467 19.53 24.15 -3.66
C PRO A 467 18.23 23.67 -3.01
N GLN A 468 18.35 22.95 -1.91
CA GLN A 468 17.16 22.47 -1.21
C GLN A 468 16.30 23.63 -0.67
N PRO A 469 14.96 23.47 -0.63
CA PRO A 469 14.07 24.47 -0.07
C PRO A 469 14.37 24.70 1.42
N VAL A 470 14.26 25.95 1.85
CA VAL A 470 14.39 26.34 3.25
C VAL A 470 13.25 25.74 4.06
N ARG A 471 13.58 25.00 5.12
CA ARG A 471 12.63 24.40 6.06
C ARG A 471 13.13 24.52 7.48
N PRO A 472 13.07 25.73 8.08
CA PRO A 472 13.50 25.93 9.46
C PRO A 472 12.64 25.11 10.41
N ASN A 473 13.23 24.70 11.52
CA ASN A 473 12.48 23.99 12.55
C ASN A 473 11.41 24.89 13.15
N PRO A 474 10.10 24.50 13.16
CA PRO A 474 9.00 25.38 13.61
C PRO A 474 9.04 25.66 15.12
N PHE A 475 9.67 24.81 15.91
CA PHE A 475 9.77 24.95 17.35
C PHE A 475 10.88 25.91 17.82
N LEU A 476 11.68 26.42 16.90
CA LEU A 476 12.73 27.38 17.21
C LEU A 476 12.45 28.73 16.54
N PRO A 477 12.59 29.84 17.26
CA PRO A 477 12.43 31.17 16.65
C PRO A 477 13.31 31.31 15.40
N LEU A 478 12.73 31.72 14.27
CA LEU A 478 13.44 31.83 12.99
C LEU A 478 14.64 32.81 13.08
N ALA A 479 14.48 33.91 13.82
CA ALA A 479 15.56 34.86 14.03
C ALA A 479 16.78 34.23 14.73
N LEU A 480 16.53 33.35 15.69
CA LEU A 480 17.58 32.62 16.40
C LEU A 480 18.32 31.67 15.45
N GLN A 481 17.57 30.88 14.66
CA GLN A 481 18.17 29.96 13.69
C GLN A 481 19.00 30.71 12.62
N ARG A 482 18.51 31.86 12.14
CA ARG A 482 19.23 32.70 11.15
C ARG A 482 20.48 33.33 11.73
N SER A 483 20.44 33.87 12.96
CA SER A 483 21.59 34.49 13.59
C SER A 483 22.76 33.53 13.79
N ALA A 484 22.46 32.27 14.09
CA ALA A 484 23.44 31.19 14.23
C ALA A 484 23.78 30.49 12.89
N ARG A 485 23.16 30.90 11.78
CA ARG A 485 23.31 30.25 10.47
C ARG A 485 23.05 28.74 10.53
N ALA A 486 22.04 28.34 11.32
CA ALA A 486 21.67 26.94 11.48
C ALA A 486 21.18 26.33 10.12
N PRO A 487 21.29 25.03 9.91
CA PRO A 487 20.81 24.36 8.71
C PRO A 487 19.36 24.73 8.38
N GLN A 488 19.08 24.93 7.10
CA GLN A 488 17.76 25.26 6.54
C GLN A 488 17.13 26.57 7.07
N SER A 489 17.92 27.46 7.68
CA SER A 489 17.42 28.71 8.27
C SER A 489 17.24 29.85 7.26
N SER A 490 17.99 29.88 6.16
CA SER A 490 17.86 30.90 5.09
C SER A 490 18.28 30.37 3.72
N ALA A 491 17.74 31.02 2.65
CA ALA A 491 18.05 30.65 1.27
C ALA A 491 19.55 30.86 0.92
N GLU A 492 20.14 31.94 1.44
CA GLU A 492 21.55 32.27 1.23
C GLU A 492 22.47 31.19 1.80
N ARG A 493 22.14 30.73 3.02
CA ARG A 493 22.87 29.67 3.68
C ARG A 493 22.75 28.34 2.90
N GLU A 494 21.54 27.98 2.46
CA GLU A 494 21.32 26.75 1.71
C GLU A 494 22.00 26.80 0.33
N LEU A 495 22.01 27.94 -0.32
CA LEU A 495 22.73 28.12 -1.59
C LEU A 495 24.25 27.95 -1.41
N GLU A 496 24.80 28.53 -0.34
CA GLU A 496 26.24 28.41 -0.04
C GLU A 496 26.63 26.96 0.29
N TYR A 497 25.81 26.30 1.09
CA TYR A 497 25.99 24.89 1.38
C TYR A 497 25.89 24.01 0.13
N ALA A 498 24.86 24.20 -0.68
CA ALA A 498 24.66 23.47 -1.92
C ALA A 498 25.81 23.67 -2.90
N ARG A 499 26.36 24.90 -2.97
CA ARG A 499 27.52 25.20 -3.82
C ARG A 499 28.75 24.40 -3.38
N ARG A 500 29.09 24.44 -2.08
CA ARG A 500 30.23 23.67 -1.53
C ARG A 500 30.11 22.18 -1.80
N LEU A 501 28.90 21.63 -1.59
CA LEU A 501 28.66 20.21 -1.82
C LEU A 501 28.72 19.85 -3.30
N THR A 502 28.19 20.71 -4.18
CA THR A 502 28.29 20.52 -5.64
C THR A 502 29.75 20.55 -6.10
N ASP A 503 30.52 21.54 -5.66
CA ASP A 503 31.97 21.68 -6.00
C ASP A 503 32.75 20.44 -5.56
N ARG A 504 32.38 19.87 -4.42
CA ARG A 504 33.02 18.67 -3.91
C ARG A 504 32.66 17.40 -4.70
N LEU A 505 31.39 17.27 -5.10
CA LEU A 505 30.94 16.20 -5.99
C LEU A 505 31.61 16.27 -7.35
N MET A 506 31.86 17.46 -7.89
CA MET A 506 32.56 17.65 -9.13
C MET A 506 34.03 17.18 -9.08
N GLN A 507 34.58 17.05 -7.86
CA GLN A 507 35.95 16.56 -7.64
C GLN A 507 35.99 15.05 -7.35
N SER A 508 34.84 14.39 -7.20
CA SER A 508 34.74 12.98 -6.81
C SER A 508 35.00 11.98 -7.95
N ALA A 509 35.14 12.44 -9.20
CA ALA A 509 35.44 11.59 -10.34
C ALA A 509 36.09 12.38 -11.49
N PRO A 510 36.91 11.72 -12.36
CA PRO A 510 37.43 12.32 -13.59
C PRO A 510 36.36 12.72 -14.59
N THR A 511 35.20 12.07 -14.59
CA THR A 511 34.05 12.42 -15.41
C THR A 511 32.82 12.50 -14.53
N VAL A 512 32.17 13.67 -14.55
CA VAL A 512 30.92 13.90 -13.80
C VAL A 512 29.84 14.39 -14.74
N ILE A 513 28.70 13.70 -14.76
CA ILE A 513 27.49 14.08 -15.49
C ILE A 513 26.44 14.54 -14.48
N CYS A 514 25.92 15.74 -14.65
CA CYS A 514 24.83 16.30 -13.84
C CYS A 514 23.57 16.36 -14.66
N SER A 515 22.48 15.81 -14.18
CA SER A 515 21.23 15.77 -14.93
C SER A 515 20.03 16.32 -14.16
N HIS A 516 18.99 16.66 -14.88
CA HIS A 516 17.74 17.09 -14.31
C HIS A 516 16.55 16.70 -15.20
N PRO A 517 15.38 16.41 -14.61
CA PRO A 517 14.14 16.26 -15.35
C PRO A 517 13.58 17.64 -15.72
N THR A 518 12.94 17.75 -16.89
CA THR A 518 12.29 18.98 -17.35
C THR A 518 10.83 19.10 -16.89
N HIS A 519 10.25 17.97 -16.48
CA HIS A 519 8.88 17.90 -15.97
C HIS A 519 8.77 17.01 -14.72
N LEU A 520 7.84 17.38 -13.84
CA LEU A 520 7.35 16.57 -12.74
C LEU A 520 5.81 16.49 -12.86
N GLY A 521 5.32 15.39 -13.44
CA GLY A 521 3.95 15.31 -13.92
C GLY A 521 3.69 16.36 -15.00
N GLU A 522 2.68 17.20 -14.84
CA GLU A 522 2.38 18.30 -15.77
C GLU A 522 3.20 19.58 -15.50
N GLU A 523 3.97 19.59 -14.42
CA GLU A 523 4.70 20.77 -13.99
C GLU A 523 6.08 20.87 -14.66
N LYS A 524 6.39 22.01 -15.27
CA LYS A 524 7.68 22.28 -15.91
C LYS A 524 8.73 22.69 -14.88
N LEU A 525 9.86 22.01 -14.88
CA LEU A 525 11.02 22.28 -14.04
C LEU A 525 12.10 23.03 -14.82
N ARG A 526 12.96 23.74 -14.06
CA ARG A 526 14.16 24.41 -14.60
C ARG A 526 15.41 23.74 -14.07
N ILE A 527 16.48 23.83 -14.82
CA ILE A 527 17.80 23.40 -14.38
C ILE A 527 18.22 24.15 -13.11
N SER A 528 18.91 23.49 -12.21
CA SER A 528 19.58 24.15 -11.06
C SER A 528 20.60 25.19 -11.53
N SER A 529 20.58 26.36 -10.91
CA SER A 529 21.55 27.42 -11.19
C SER A 529 23.02 27.01 -10.93
N LEU A 530 23.22 25.98 -10.12
CA LEU A 530 24.56 25.49 -9.77
C LEU A 530 25.23 24.69 -10.88
N ILE A 531 24.45 24.12 -11.83
CA ILE A 531 24.97 23.32 -12.93
C ILE A 531 24.65 23.93 -14.31
N ALA A 532 23.93 25.04 -14.38
CA ALA A 532 23.51 25.65 -15.63
C ALA A 532 24.67 26.09 -16.53
N HIS A 533 25.84 26.36 -15.95
CA HIS A 533 27.05 26.80 -16.64
C HIS A 533 27.83 25.65 -17.29
N LEU A 534 27.51 24.39 -16.97
CA LEU A 534 28.21 23.23 -17.51
C LEU A 534 27.86 23.01 -19.00
N PRO A 535 28.82 22.53 -19.82
CA PRO A 535 28.55 22.14 -21.18
C PRO A 535 27.56 20.99 -21.25
N GLU A 536 26.70 21.02 -22.25
CA GLU A 536 25.77 19.94 -22.53
C GLU A 536 26.50 18.72 -23.11
N ILE A 537 26.13 17.52 -22.69
CA ILE A 537 26.74 16.31 -23.23
C ILE A 537 26.15 16.04 -24.63
N GLU A 538 27.04 15.89 -25.64
CA GLU A 538 26.61 15.75 -27.03
C GLU A 538 26.01 14.37 -27.34
N ASN A 539 26.40 13.32 -26.65
CA ASN A 539 25.95 11.96 -26.88
C ASN A 539 25.60 11.26 -25.56
N VAL A 540 24.38 11.48 -25.09
CA VAL A 540 23.83 10.61 -24.05
C VAL A 540 23.53 9.24 -24.67
N ALA A 541 23.92 8.20 -23.95
CA ALA A 541 23.57 6.85 -24.33
C ALA A 541 22.06 6.72 -24.56
N THR A 542 21.63 6.36 -25.75
CA THR A 542 20.23 6.05 -26.01
C THR A 542 19.81 4.92 -25.08
N ALA A 543 18.74 5.11 -24.33
CA ALA A 543 18.20 4.09 -23.46
C ALA A 543 17.89 2.83 -24.28
N ALA A 544 18.29 1.67 -23.79
CA ALA A 544 17.83 0.42 -24.37
C ALA A 544 16.34 0.29 -24.10
N PRO A 545 15.57 -0.28 -25.04
CA PRO A 545 14.15 -0.52 -24.78
C PRO A 545 14.00 -1.44 -23.56
N THR A 546 13.02 -1.14 -22.73
CA THR A 546 12.67 -1.96 -21.56
C THR A 546 12.26 -3.37 -22.01
N ILE A 547 12.27 -4.35 -21.09
CA ILE A 547 11.77 -5.70 -21.40
C ILE A 547 10.33 -5.63 -21.89
N ALA A 548 9.50 -4.80 -21.28
CA ALA A 548 8.11 -4.63 -21.67
C ALA A 548 7.98 -4.08 -23.10
N GLU A 549 8.74 -3.04 -23.46
CA GLU A 549 8.79 -2.49 -24.81
C GLU A 549 9.37 -3.48 -25.83
N SER A 550 10.42 -4.22 -25.44
CA SER A 550 11.03 -5.25 -26.28
C SER A 550 10.06 -6.41 -26.54
N GLN A 551 9.33 -6.85 -25.51
CA GLN A 551 8.29 -7.87 -25.63
C GLN A 551 7.11 -7.38 -26.46
N TYR A 552 6.69 -6.13 -26.25
CA TYR A 552 5.62 -5.52 -27.03
C TYR A 552 6.01 -5.41 -28.51
N SER A 553 7.24 -4.94 -28.80
CA SER A 553 7.75 -4.81 -30.16
C SER A 553 8.02 -6.16 -30.85
N ALA A 554 8.41 -7.18 -30.07
CA ALA A 554 8.61 -8.55 -30.56
C ALA A 554 7.30 -9.36 -30.59
N ALA A 555 6.21 -8.83 -30.01
CA ALA A 555 4.92 -9.50 -30.02
C ALA A 555 4.48 -9.65 -31.46
N THR A 556 4.50 -10.89 -31.97
CA THR A 556 3.86 -11.23 -33.21
C THR A 556 2.39 -10.84 -33.09
N PRO A 557 1.82 -10.10 -34.06
CA PRO A 557 0.40 -9.79 -34.04
C PRO A 557 -0.35 -11.10 -33.78
N LEU A 558 -1.15 -11.13 -32.70
CA LEU A 558 -1.95 -12.30 -32.36
C LEU A 558 -2.76 -12.65 -33.62
N GLY A 559 -2.42 -13.75 -34.26
CA GLY A 559 -3.17 -14.19 -35.44
C GLY A 559 -4.62 -14.31 -35.03
N GLU A 560 -5.51 -13.66 -35.75
CA GLU A 560 -6.95 -13.82 -35.53
C GLU A 560 -7.27 -15.31 -35.68
N ARG A 561 -7.68 -15.94 -34.60
CA ARG A 561 -8.26 -17.28 -34.69
C ARG A 561 -9.65 -17.14 -35.32
N PRO A 562 -9.90 -17.73 -36.47
CA PRO A 562 -11.15 -17.54 -37.21
C PRO A 562 -12.39 -18.13 -36.52
N SER A 563 -12.27 -18.81 -35.39
CA SER A 563 -13.41 -19.32 -34.65
C SER A 563 -13.26 -19.08 -33.14
N GLU A 564 -14.05 -18.19 -32.62
CA GLU A 564 -14.28 -17.98 -31.20
C GLU A 564 -15.41 -18.92 -30.70
N SER A 565 -15.28 -20.22 -30.98
CA SER A 565 -16.27 -21.23 -30.60
C SER A 565 -15.74 -22.14 -29.50
N ALA A 566 -16.57 -22.40 -28.52
CA ALA A 566 -16.36 -23.43 -27.52
C ALA A 566 -16.92 -24.78 -27.98
N PRO A 567 -16.52 -25.93 -27.42
CA PRO A 567 -17.15 -27.21 -27.71
C PRO A 567 -18.66 -27.18 -27.47
N ALA A 568 -19.44 -27.74 -28.38
CA ALA A 568 -20.91 -27.84 -28.22
C ALA A 568 -21.29 -28.73 -27.02
N LEU A 569 -22.36 -28.36 -26.32
CA LEU A 569 -22.96 -29.18 -25.27
C LEU A 569 -23.98 -30.14 -25.84
N PRO A 570 -24.08 -31.36 -25.30
CA PRO A 570 -25.13 -32.30 -25.72
C PRO A 570 -26.53 -31.73 -25.49
N PRO A 571 -27.51 -32.02 -26.32
CA PRO A 571 -28.91 -31.69 -26.03
C PRO A 571 -29.39 -32.30 -24.72
N GLY A 572 -30.23 -31.57 -23.98
CA GLY A 572 -30.70 -31.98 -22.64
C GLY A 572 -29.70 -31.72 -21.50
N THR A 573 -28.55 -31.05 -21.77
CA THR A 573 -27.60 -30.70 -20.71
C THR A 573 -28.26 -29.76 -19.71
N SER A 574 -28.22 -30.15 -18.40
CA SER A 574 -28.62 -29.26 -17.30
C SER A 574 -27.52 -28.23 -17.04
N GLN A 575 -27.84 -26.96 -17.25
CA GLN A 575 -26.91 -25.85 -17.07
C GLN A 575 -27.22 -25.07 -15.79
N ALA A 576 -26.23 -24.99 -14.91
CA ALA A 576 -26.33 -24.13 -13.74
C ALA A 576 -26.31 -22.64 -14.14
N GLY A 577 -27.01 -21.79 -13.34
CA GLY A 577 -27.11 -20.37 -13.62
C GLY A 577 -28.51 -19.92 -14.07
N GLY A 578 -29.37 -20.85 -14.50
CA GLY A 578 -30.75 -20.56 -14.85
C GLY A 578 -30.87 -19.44 -15.88
N MET A 579 -31.68 -18.42 -15.58
CA MET A 579 -31.91 -17.28 -16.47
C MET A 579 -30.68 -16.42 -16.74
N SER A 580 -29.68 -16.40 -15.82
CA SER A 580 -28.46 -15.60 -16.03
C SER A 580 -27.62 -16.11 -17.20
N VAL A 581 -27.73 -17.39 -17.58
CA VAL A 581 -27.07 -17.92 -18.78
C VAL A 581 -27.51 -17.16 -20.04
N LEU A 582 -28.80 -16.96 -20.20
CA LEU A 582 -29.35 -16.25 -21.37
C LEU A 582 -29.08 -14.73 -21.30
N ALA A 583 -29.14 -14.16 -20.12
CA ALA A 583 -28.80 -12.74 -19.89
C ALA A 583 -27.34 -12.45 -20.26
N ASP A 584 -26.45 -13.31 -19.81
CA ASP A 584 -25.01 -13.17 -20.11
C ASP A 584 -24.73 -13.46 -21.60
N GLN A 585 -25.39 -14.44 -22.21
CA GLN A 585 -25.29 -14.73 -23.66
C GLN A 585 -25.78 -13.55 -24.50
N ALA A 586 -26.87 -12.90 -24.10
CA ALA A 586 -27.38 -11.70 -24.74
C ALA A 586 -26.44 -10.50 -24.55
N ALA A 587 -25.83 -10.35 -23.41
CA ALA A 587 -24.89 -9.26 -23.11
C ALA A 587 -23.55 -9.42 -23.83
N CYS A 588 -22.95 -10.59 -23.76
CA CYS A 588 -21.70 -10.96 -24.43
C CYS A 588 -21.51 -12.49 -24.39
N PRO A 589 -21.44 -13.18 -25.56
CA PRO A 589 -21.26 -14.62 -25.60
C PRO A 589 -20.04 -15.13 -24.84
N PHE A 590 -18.92 -14.41 -24.90
CA PHE A 590 -17.73 -14.74 -24.11
C PHE A 590 -18.02 -14.70 -22.59
N ARG A 591 -18.80 -13.73 -22.14
CA ARG A 591 -19.18 -13.63 -20.72
C ARG A 591 -19.99 -14.84 -20.28
N ALA A 592 -20.98 -15.26 -21.08
CA ALA A 592 -21.74 -16.44 -20.78
C ALA A 592 -20.86 -17.70 -20.70
N PHE A 593 -19.97 -17.88 -21.66
CA PHE A 593 -19.02 -18.99 -21.66
C PHE A 593 -18.10 -18.97 -20.45
N ALA A 594 -17.45 -17.84 -20.17
CA ALA A 594 -16.48 -17.69 -19.08
C ALA A 594 -17.14 -17.93 -17.72
N VAL A 595 -18.31 -17.31 -17.47
CA VAL A 595 -18.98 -17.41 -16.16
C VAL A 595 -19.62 -18.78 -15.97
N HIS A 596 -20.35 -19.29 -16.98
CA HIS A 596 -21.21 -20.47 -16.79
C HIS A 596 -20.59 -21.79 -17.20
N ARG A 597 -19.52 -21.77 -18.02
CA ARG A 597 -18.82 -22.99 -18.42
C ARG A 597 -17.42 -23.10 -17.80
N LEU A 598 -16.70 -22.00 -17.68
CA LEU A 598 -15.36 -21.97 -17.03
C LEU A 598 -15.42 -21.64 -15.53
N GLY A 599 -16.55 -21.14 -15.03
CA GLY A 599 -16.66 -20.72 -13.63
C GLY A 599 -15.84 -19.46 -13.30
N ALA A 600 -15.43 -18.70 -14.32
CA ALA A 600 -14.63 -17.48 -14.14
C ALA A 600 -15.48 -16.39 -13.48
N ARG A 601 -15.14 -16.05 -12.25
CA ARG A 601 -15.77 -15.00 -11.44
C ARG A 601 -14.70 -14.23 -10.71
N GLY A 602 -14.93 -12.93 -10.46
CA GLY A 602 -14.10 -12.13 -9.57
C GLY A 602 -14.09 -12.68 -8.13
N LEU A 603 -13.09 -12.28 -7.37
CA LEU A 603 -13.08 -12.57 -5.94
C LEU A 603 -14.12 -11.71 -5.22
N ASP A 604 -14.88 -12.32 -4.32
CA ASP A 604 -15.81 -11.57 -3.48
C ASP A 604 -15.03 -10.55 -2.63
N VAL A 605 -15.45 -9.28 -2.69
CA VAL A 605 -14.91 -8.20 -1.87
C VAL A 605 -15.94 -7.89 -0.78
N PRO A 606 -15.67 -8.26 0.48
CA PRO A 606 -16.57 -7.92 1.57
C PRO A 606 -16.75 -6.40 1.71
N LEU A 607 -17.99 -5.95 1.84
CA LEU A 607 -18.32 -4.54 2.03
C LEU A 607 -18.70 -4.29 3.50
N LEU A 608 -18.36 -3.09 4.02
CA LEU A 608 -18.86 -2.65 5.33
C LEU A 608 -20.37 -2.41 5.22
N GLY A 609 -21.17 -3.38 5.68
CA GLY A 609 -22.63 -3.34 5.62
C GLY A 609 -23.21 -4.31 4.59
N LEU A 610 -24.49 -4.12 4.26
CA LEU A 610 -25.19 -4.97 3.31
C LEU A 610 -24.93 -4.50 1.87
N SER A 611 -24.50 -5.40 1.02
CA SER A 611 -24.38 -5.18 -0.42
C SER A 611 -25.77 -4.91 -1.05
N PRO A 612 -25.82 -4.26 -2.22
CA PRO A 612 -27.09 -4.09 -2.95
C PRO A 612 -27.81 -5.42 -3.22
N MET A 613 -27.05 -6.49 -3.48
CA MET A 613 -27.61 -7.83 -3.72
C MET A 613 -28.23 -8.43 -2.46
N GLU A 614 -27.56 -8.34 -1.30
CA GLU A 614 -28.11 -8.80 -0.01
C GLU A 614 -29.35 -8.03 0.38
N ARG A 615 -29.37 -6.70 0.18
CA ARG A 615 -30.58 -5.89 0.40
C ARG A 615 -31.75 -6.31 -0.49
N GLY A 616 -31.45 -6.65 -1.74
CA GLY A 616 -32.44 -7.22 -2.65
C GLY A 616 -32.96 -8.56 -2.15
N THR A 617 -32.08 -9.49 -1.80
CA THR A 617 -32.43 -10.81 -1.27
C THR A 617 -33.32 -10.73 -0.03
N ILE A 618 -32.97 -9.83 0.92
CA ILE A 618 -33.80 -9.63 2.13
C ILE A 618 -35.20 -9.12 1.78
N ALA A 619 -35.31 -8.17 0.84
CA ALA A 619 -36.60 -7.64 0.42
C ALA A 619 -37.46 -8.72 -0.27
N HIS A 620 -36.90 -9.54 -1.17
CA HIS A 620 -37.59 -10.66 -1.80
C HIS A 620 -38.07 -11.69 -0.77
N LEU A 621 -37.21 -12.11 0.16
CA LEU A 621 -37.58 -13.05 1.23
C LEU A 621 -38.69 -12.49 2.12
N ALA A 622 -38.64 -11.22 2.45
CA ALA A 622 -39.70 -10.60 3.28
C ALA A 622 -41.05 -10.58 2.55
N LEU A 623 -41.07 -10.27 1.25
CA LEU A 623 -42.25 -10.31 0.43
C LEU A 623 -42.78 -11.74 0.23
N GLU A 624 -41.87 -12.71 0.02
CA GLU A 624 -42.19 -14.13 0.02
C GLU A 624 -42.96 -14.53 1.28
N PHE A 625 -42.41 -14.20 2.46
CA PHE A 625 -43.04 -14.55 3.75
C PHE A 625 -44.36 -13.83 3.99
N ILE A 626 -44.52 -12.58 3.52
CA ILE A 626 -45.79 -11.84 3.59
C ILE A 626 -46.85 -12.57 2.76
N TRP A 627 -46.56 -12.85 1.50
CA TRP A 627 -47.53 -13.41 0.59
C TRP A 627 -47.84 -14.90 0.82
N GLN A 628 -46.87 -15.64 1.42
CA GLN A 628 -47.19 -17.01 1.92
C GLN A 628 -48.28 -17.01 2.99
N GLN A 629 -48.38 -15.93 3.80
CA GLN A 629 -49.39 -15.80 4.85
C GLN A 629 -50.72 -15.23 4.31
N LEU A 630 -50.66 -14.19 3.47
CA LEU A 630 -51.86 -13.48 2.99
C LEU A 630 -52.59 -14.23 1.88
N LYS A 631 -51.85 -14.73 0.88
CA LYS A 631 -52.35 -15.45 -0.30
C LYS A 631 -53.30 -14.69 -1.21
N THR A 632 -54.08 -13.75 -0.69
CA THR A 632 -55.06 -12.97 -1.46
C THR A 632 -54.99 -11.49 -1.14
N GLN A 633 -55.38 -10.65 -2.09
CA GLN A 633 -55.51 -9.20 -1.86
C GLN A 633 -56.56 -8.88 -0.80
N GLU A 634 -57.64 -9.64 -0.73
CA GLU A 634 -58.70 -9.48 0.24
C GLU A 634 -58.20 -9.65 1.68
N ALA A 635 -57.33 -10.65 1.92
CA ALA A 635 -56.68 -10.84 3.19
C ALA A 635 -55.76 -9.64 3.56
N LEU A 636 -55.06 -9.03 2.60
CA LEU A 636 -54.31 -7.81 2.82
C LEU A 636 -55.20 -6.65 3.21
N LYS A 637 -56.33 -6.45 2.54
CA LYS A 637 -57.30 -5.37 2.81
C LYS A 637 -58.02 -5.53 4.13
N SER A 638 -58.18 -6.75 4.64
CA SER A 638 -58.81 -7.03 5.91
C SER A 638 -57.97 -6.74 7.14
N LEU A 639 -56.64 -6.55 6.97
CA LEU A 639 -55.74 -6.23 8.07
C LEU A 639 -55.88 -4.79 8.51
N SER A 640 -55.95 -4.57 9.85
CA SER A 640 -55.72 -3.25 10.42
C SER A 640 -54.30 -2.75 10.17
N GLU A 641 -54.05 -1.45 10.34
CA GLU A 641 -52.75 -0.85 10.15
C GLU A 641 -51.72 -1.44 11.14
N GLU A 642 -52.14 -1.72 12.38
CA GLU A 642 -51.32 -2.34 13.42
C GLU A 642 -50.93 -3.79 13.05
N GLU A 643 -51.92 -4.58 12.62
CA GLU A 643 -51.66 -5.97 12.18
C GLU A 643 -50.74 -6.04 10.97
N ARG A 644 -50.91 -5.13 10.00
CA ARG A 644 -50.05 -5.00 8.82
C ARG A 644 -48.63 -4.63 9.20
N SER A 645 -48.44 -3.62 10.08
CA SER A 645 -47.14 -3.23 10.56
C SER A 645 -46.45 -4.36 11.34
N ALA A 646 -47.19 -5.08 12.18
CA ALA A 646 -46.66 -6.24 12.91
C ALA A 646 -46.26 -7.39 11.96
N LEU A 647 -47.06 -7.64 10.89
CA LEU A 647 -46.72 -8.61 9.86
C LEU A 647 -45.43 -8.25 9.16
N ILE A 648 -45.28 -7.00 8.70
CA ILE A 648 -44.08 -6.53 8.03
C ILE A 648 -42.83 -6.69 8.94
N LEU A 649 -42.90 -6.23 10.17
CA LEU A 649 -41.78 -6.31 11.11
C LEU A 649 -41.33 -7.76 11.36
N ARG A 650 -42.29 -8.65 11.57
CA ARG A 650 -42.03 -10.06 11.83
C ARG A 650 -41.36 -10.75 10.62
N THR A 651 -41.88 -10.48 9.41
CA THR A 651 -41.34 -11.06 8.17
C THR A 651 -40.00 -10.48 7.78
N VAL A 652 -39.78 -9.17 7.97
CA VAL A 652 -38.44 -8.54 7.76
C VAL A 652 -37.42 -9.15 8.69
N ARG A 653 -37.71 -9.34 9.96
CA ARG A 653 -36.78 -9.97 10.91
C ARG A 653 -36.45 -11.41 10.51
N ALA A 654 -37.43 -12.19 10.13
CA ALA A 654 -37.21 -13.57 9.66
C ALA A 654 -36.38 -13.61 8.38
N ALA A 655 -36.62 -12.69 7.44
CA ALA A 655 -35.85 -12.58 6.21
C ALA A 655 -34.39 -12.20 6.48
N MET A 656 -34.17 -11.23 7.37
CA MET A 656 -32.81 -10.86 7.78
C MET A 656 -32.09 -11.99 8.51
N GLU A 657 -32.74 -12.74 9.37
CA GLU A 657 -32.15 -13.91 10.04
C GLU A 657 -31.77 -14.98 9.04
N ARG A 658 -32.60 -15.23 8.03
CA ARG A 658 -32.33 -16.23 7.00
C ARG A 658 -31.17 -15.80 6.07
N ALA A 659 -31.17 -14.53 5.64
CA ALA A 659 -30.17 -14.00 4.70
C ALA A 659 -28.80 -13.82 5.35
N LEU A 660 -28.76 -13.42 6.63
CA LEU A 660 -27.54 -13.01 7.32
C LEU A 660 -26.98 -14.08 8.29
N ARG A 661 -27.41 -15.33 8.15
CA ARG A 661 -26.98 -16.43 9.04
C ARG A 661 -25.45 -16.60 9.15
N HIS A 662 -24.73 -16.21 8.13
CA HIS A 662 -23.27 -16.36 8.04
C HIS A 662 -22.50 -15.07 8.35
N HIS A 663 -23.19 -13.95 8.61
CA HIS A 663 -22.54 -12.67 8.94
C HIS A 663 -22.37 -12.50 10.45
N ALA A 664 -21.12 -12.61 10.93
CA ALA A 664 -20.79 -12.61 12.37
C ALA A 664 -20.37 -11.25 12.97
N SER A 665 -20.50 -10.12 12.26
CA SER A 665 -19.95 -8.83 12.68
C SER A 665 -20.79 -8.08 13.73
N ALA A 666 -20.14 -7.55 14.78
CA ALA A 666 -20.77 -6.72 15.83
C ALA A 666 -21.38 -5.39 15.28
N MET A 667 -20.84 -4.88 14.16
CA MET A 667 -21.34 -3.69 13.45
C MET A 667 -22.74 -3.92 12.86
N LEU A 668 -23.11 -5.16 12.52
CA LEU A 668 -24.41 -5.54 12.01
C LEU A 668 -25.58 -5.23 12.98
N ARG A 669 -25.36 -5.14 14.28
CA ARG A 669 -26.44 -4.81 15.22
C ARG A 669 -27.03 -3.42 15.02
N ARG A 670 -26.18 -2.39 14.77
CA ARG A 670 -26.66 -1.03 14.44
C ARG A 670 -27.22 -0.93 13.04
N LEU A 671 -26.56 -1.54 12.07
CA LEU A 671 -27.02 -1.58 10.68
C LEU A 671 -28.32 -2.35 10.55
N ARG A 672 -28.52 -3.41 11.33
CA ARG A 672 -29.77 -4.21 11.37
C ARG A 672 -30.98 -3.36 11.72
N ALA A 673 -30.91 -2.55 12.76
CA ALA A 673 -32.01 -1.68 13.16
C ALA A 673 -32.35 -0.62 12.10
N LEU A 674 -31.35 -0.06 11.44
CA LEU A 674 -31.56 0.89 10.33
C LEU A 674 -32.21 0.22 9.12
N GLU A 675 -31.75 -0.98 8.77
CA GLU A 675 -32.30 -1.73 7.64
C GLU A 675 -33.73 -2.25 7.92
N GLU A 676 -34.02 -2.71 9.14
CA GLU A 676 -35.37 -3.02 9.58
C GLU A 676 -36.32 -1.82 9.36
N SER A 677 -35.92 -0.64 9.83
CA SER A 677 -36.71 0.59 9.68
C SER A 677 -36.85 1.03 8.22
N ARG A 678 -35.82 0.81 7.38
CA ARG A 678 -35.86 1.09 5.94
C ARG A 678 -36.84 0.16 5.24
N LEU A 679 -36.74 -1.14 5.50
CA LEU A 679 -37.61 -2.16 4.90
C LEU A 679 -39.05 -2.03 5.37
N GLN A 680 -39.31 -1.71 6.63
CA GLN A 680 -40.67 -1.44 7.10
C GLN A 680 -41.37 -0.35 6.28
N ARG A 681 -40.71 0.78 6.09
CA ARG A 681 -41.25 1.90 5.29
C ARG A 681 -41.45 1.51 3.83
N LEU A 682 -40.48 0.81 3.23
CA LEU A 682 -40.55 0.37 1.85
C LEU A 682 -41.70 -0.61 1.62
N LEU A 683 -41.82 -1.63 2.48
CA LEU A 683 -42.82 -2.67 2.35
C LEU A 683 -44.23 -2.15 2.71
N SER A 684 -44.35 -1.18 3.63
CA SER A 684 -45.64 -0.50 3.87
C SER A 684 -46.13 0.20 2.60
N GLN A 685 -45.28 1.00 1.94
CA GLN A 685 -45.61 1.66 0.67
C GLN A 685 -45.93 0.64 -0.44
N TRP A 686 -45.23 -0.48 -0.48
CA TRP A 686 -45.51 -1.54 -1.45
C TRP A 686 -46.85 -2.20 -1.20
N LEU A 687 -47.21 -2.55 0.03
CA LEU A 687 -48.50 -3.17 0.35
C LEU A 687 -49.68 -2.19 0.15
N ASP A 688 -49.49 -0.88 0.32
CA ASP A 688 -50.49 0.14 -0.05
C ASP A 688 -50.78 0.11 -1.56
N LEU A 689 -49.71 0.02 -2.38
CA LEU A 689 -49.84 -0.15 -3.83
C LEU A 689 -50.58 -1.46 -4.18
N GLU A 690 -50.18 -2.57 -3.56
CA GLU A 690 -50.84 -3.87 -3.77
C GLU A 690 -52.32 -3.87 -3.43
N ALA A 691 -52.71 -3.19 -2.35
CA ALA A 691 -54.11 -3.02 -1.95
C ALA A 691 -54.92 -2.22 -2.98
N SER A 692 -54.30 -1.37 -3.78
CA SER A 692 -54.93 -0.57 -4.84
C SER A 692 -55.09 -1.30 -6.18
N ARG A 693 -54.43 -2.42 -6.37
CA ARG A 693 -54.52 -3.23 -7.60
C ARG A 693 -55.92 -3.88 -7.78
N PRO A 694 -56.26 -4.34 -9.00
CA PRO A 694 -57.42 -5.21 -9.21
C PRO A 694 -57.35 -6.46 -8.32
N PRO A 695 -58.51 -7.02 -7.90
CA PRO A 695 -58.53 -8.20 -7.03
C PRO A 695 -57.78 -9.39 -7.62
N PHE A 696 -56.85 -9.94 -6.81
CA PHE A 696 -56.02 -11.08 -7.19
C PHE A 696 -55.83 -12.08 -6.05
N GLU A 697 -55.44 -13.28 -6.45
CA GLU A 697 -54.93 -14.35 -5.58
C GLU A 697 -53.53 -14.71 -6.03
N VAL A 698 -52.63 -14.99 -5.11
CA VAL A 698 -51.28 -15.50 -5.43
C VAL A 698 -51.40 -16.97 -5.87
N ALA A 699 -51.17 -17.21 -7.15
CA ALA A 699 -51.27 -18.53 -7.76
C ALA A 699 -50.00 -19.35 -7.58
N ASP A 700 -48.83 -18.71 -7.72
CA ASP A 700 -47.53 -19.35 -7.57
C ASP A 700 -46.50 -18.37 -7.03
N MET A 701 -45.49 -18.87 -6.29
CA MET A 701 -44.48 -18.01 -5.67
C MET A 701 -43.18 -18.80 -5.44
N GLU A 702 -42.06 -18.24 -5.97
CA GLU A 702 -40.76 -18.77 -5.74
C GLU A 702 -40.56 -20.26 -6.16
N THR A 703 -41.52 -20.81 -6.94
CA THR A 703 -41.44 -22.21 -7.37
C THR A 703 -40.46 -22.37 -8.52
N ALA A 704 -39.47 -23.22 -8.31
CA ALA A 704 -38.47 -23.57 -9.33
C ALA A 704 -39.11 -24.50 -10.36
N ARG A 705 -39.01 -24.17 -11.64
CA ARG A 705 -39.40 -25.02 -12.78
C ARG A 705 -38.20 -25.30 -13.64
N THR A 706 -38.10 -26.52 -14.17
CA THR A 706 -37.10 -26.86 -15.20
C THR A 706 -37.76 -26.67 -16.57
N VAL A 707 -37.13 -25.83 -17.39
CA VAL A 707 -37.58 -25.52 -18.75
C VAL A 707 -36.51 -25.90 -19.75
N GLU A 708 -36.94 -26.32 -20.93
CA GLU A 708 -36.04 -26.59 -22.05
C GLU A 708 -35.92 -25.38 -22.97
N VAL A 709 -34.71 -24.84 -23.15
CA VAL A 709 -34.46 -23.66 -23.96
C VAL A 709 -33.24 -23.92 -24.86
N GLY A 710 -33.45 -23.98 -26.18
CA GLY A 710 -32.37 -24.23 -27.13
C GLY A 710 -31.67 -25.58 -26.93
N GLY A 711 -32.37 -26.58 -26.36
CA GLY A 711 -31.82 -27.88 -26.01
C GLY A 711 -31.02 -27.91 -24.69
N LEU A 712 -31.10 -26.85 -23.87
CA LEU A 712 -30.55 -26.78 -22.53
C LEU A 712 -31.67 -26.93 -21.51
N GLN A 713 -31.40 -27.62 -20.39
CA GLN A 713 -32.30 -27.64 -19.24
C GLN A 713 -31.89 -26.55 -18.26
N LEU A 714 -32.74 -25.52 -18.10
CA LEU A 714 -32.53 -24.39 -17.21
C LEU A 714 -33.51 -24.41 -16.06
N HIS A 715 -33.03 -24.15 -14.86
CA HIS A 715 -33.89 -23.93 -13.69
C HIS A 715 -34.28 -22.45 -13.64
N VAL A 716 -35.58 -22.18 -13.81
CA VAL A 716 -36.16 -20.84 -13.78
C VAL A 716 -37.12 -20.70 -12.62
N LYS A 717 -37.28 -19.50 -12.09
CA LYS A 717 -38.08 -19.21 -10.95
C LYS A 717 -38.65 -17.79 -11.09
N ALA A 718 -39.95 -17.63 -10.99
CA ALA A 718 -40.56 -16.32 -10.88
C ALA A 718 -40.73 -15.96 -9.39
N ASP A 719 -40.56 -14.70 -9.07
CA ASP A 719 -40.78 -14.25 -7.69
C ASP A 719 -42.25 -14.46 -7.28
N ARG A 720 -43.21 -14.11 -8.17
CA ARG A 720 -44.63 -14.28 -7.91
C ARG A 720 -45.47 -14.32 -9.19
N VAL A 721 -46.48 -15.16 -9.20
CA VAL A 721 -47.55 -15.21 -10.21
C VAL A 721 -48.89 -14.98 -9.53
N ASP A 722 -49.61 -13.94 -9.93
CA ASP A 722 -50.95 -13.63 -9.45
C ASP A 722 -51.99 -14.09 -10.46
N ARG A 723 -53.14 -14.60 -9.97
CA ARG A 723 -54.35 -14.85 -10.76
C ARG A 723 -55.35 -13.73 -10.48
N TYR A 724 -55.72 -12.96 -11.49
CA TYR A 724 -56.76 -11.98 -11.35
C TYR A 724 -58.14 -12.63 -11.24
N LEU A 725 -59.02 -12.13 -10.37
CA LEU A 725 -60.37 -12.65 -10.24
C LEU A 725 -61.24 -12.39 -11.49
N GLN A 726 -60.86 -11.40 -12.29
CA GLN A 726 -61.48 -11.10 -13.59
C GLN A 726 -60.93 -11.96 -14.74
N GLY A 727 -59.98 -12.82 -14.47
CA GLY A 727 -59.33 -13.69 -15.42
C GLY A 727 -57.91 -13.24 -15.83
N GLY A 728 -57.08 -14.20 -16.23
CA GLY A 728 -55.70 -13.96 -16.60
C GLY A 728 -54.71 -13.99 -15.43
N HIS A 729 -53.43 -14.09 -15.77
CA HIS A 729 -52.30 -14.13 -14.80
C HIS A 729 -51.33 -12.97 -14.99
N ALA A 730 -50.81 -12.46 -13.85
CA ALA A 730 -49.74 -11.48 -13.83
C ALA A 730 -48.44 -12.13 -13.30
N ILE A 731 -47.38 -12.01 -14.04
CA ILE A 731 -46.03 -12.42 -13.62
C ILE A 731 -45.30 -11.21 -13.05
N LEU A 732 -44.81 -11.33 -11.83
CA LEU A 732 -44.08 -10.27 -11.13
C LEU A 732 -42.67 -10.72 -10.79
N ASP A 733 -41.70 -9.79 -10.97
CA ASP A 733 -40.31 -9.91 -10.50
C ASP A 733 -39.92 -8.64 -9.78
N TYR A 734 -39.46 -8.77 -8.55
CA TYR A 734 -39.15 -7.61 -7.69
C TYR A 734 -37.77 -7.06 -8.01
N LYS A 735 -37.63 -5.75 -8.09
CA LYS A 735 -36.36 -5.08 -8.35
C LYS A 735 -36.12 -3.90 -7.42
N THR A 736 -34.96 -3.84 -6.82
CA THR A 736 -34.49 -2.74 -5.96
C THR A 736 -33.70 -1.67 -6.72
N SER A 737 -33.55 -1.79 -8.04
CA SER A 737 -32.88 -0.81 -8.89
C SER A 737 -33.80 0.35 -9.28
N LYS A 738 -33.22 1.58 -9.40
CA LYS A 738 -33.99 2.80 -9.77
C LYS A 738 -34.41 2.79 -11.23
N ASN A 739 -33.53 2.35 -12.12
CA ASN A 739 -33.71 2.42 -13.57
C ASN A 739 -34.28 1.10 -14.11
N LEU A 740 -35.60 1.02 -14.21
CA LEU A 740 -36.30 -0.13 -14.82
C LEU A 740 -36.95 0.30 -16.12
N SER A 741 -36.81 -0.50 -17.15
CA SER A 741 -37.40 -0.26 -18.47
C SER A 741 -37.78 -1.56 -19.14
N THR A 742 -38.88 -1.55 -19.84
CA THR A 742 -39.36 -2.66 -20.70
C THR A 742 -38.83 -2.57 -22.14
N SER A 743 -38.16 -1.45 -22.50
CA SER A 743 -37.66 -1.23 -23.85
C SER A 743 -36.54 -2.21 -24.24
N GLY A 744 -35.83 -2.76 -23.25
CA GLY A 744 -34.78 -3.77 -23.45
C GLY A 744 -35.27 -5.20 -23.53
N TRP A 745 -36.59 -5.47 -23.54
CA TRP A 745 -37.12 -6.83 -23.66
C TRP A 745 -37.22 -7.31 -25.10
N GLU A 746 -37.12 -6.38 -26.05
CA GLU A 746 -37.29 -6.63 -27.48
C GLU A 746 -35.94 -6.87 -28.16
N GLY A 747 -36.00 -7.48 -29.35
CA GLY A 747 -34.82 -7.73 -30.19
C GLY A 747 -34.14 -9.07 -29.91
N GLU A 748 -33.07 -9.34 -30.68
CA GLU A 748 -32.36 -10.63 -30.64
C GLU A 748 -31.51 -10.80 -29.34
N ARG A 749 -31.13 -9.68 -28.71
CA ARG A 749 -30.30 -9.67 -27.50
C ARG A 749 -30.94 -8.80 -26.40
N PRO A 750 -31.95 -9.30 -25.67
CA PRO A 750 -32.66 -8.55 -24.64
C PRO A 750 -31.75 -8.21 -23.47
N ASP A 751 -31.95 -7.00 -22.85
CA ASP A 751 -31.15 -6.55 -21.72
C ASP A 751 -31.56 -7.21 -20.39
N ALA A 752 -32.84 -7.57 -20.24
CA ALA A 752 -33.37 -8.20 -19.05
C ALA A 752 -34.34 -9.35 -19.40
N PRO A 753 -33.83 -10.51 -19.81
CA PRO A 753 -34.66 -11.60 -20.37
C PRO A 753 -35.47 -12.38 -19.32
N GLN A 754 -35.39 -12.06 -18.02
CA GLN A 754 -36.01 -12.83 -16.93
C GLN A 754 -37.50 -12.98 -17.09
N LEU A 755 -38.21 -11.86 -17.10
CA LEU A 755 -39.67 -11.85 -17.25
C LEU A 755 -40.15 -12.35 -18.63
N PRO A 756 -39.53 -11.93 -19.76
CA PRO A 756 -39.78 -12.49 -21.06
C PRO A 756 -39.61 -14.01 -21.14
N LEU A 757 -38.53 -14.55 -20.54
CA LEU A 757 -38.32 -16.01 -20.52
C LEU A 757 -39.42 -16.75 -19.76
N TYR A 758 -39.73 -16.27 -18.54
CA TYR A 758 -40.74 -16.93 -17.74
C TYR A 758 -42.12 -16.90 -18.43
N ALA A 759 -42.47 -15.75 -19.00
CA ALA A 759 -43.71 -15.64 -19.78
C ALA A 759 -43.74 -16.58 -21.01
N ALA A 760 -42.61 -16.65 -21.71
CA ALA A 760 -42.48 -17.52 -22.91
C ALA A 760 -42.52 -19.01 -22.59
N MET A 761 -42.17 -19.45 -21.40
CA MET A 761 -42.11 -20.86 -20.99
C MET A 761 -43.28 -21.29 -20.07
N SER A 762 -44.30 -20.47 -19.92
CA SER A 762 -45.48 -20.74 -19.09
C SER A 762 -46.72 -20.99 -19.96
N ASP A 763 -46.68 -22.08 -20.75
CA ASP A 763 -47.77 -22.47 -21.67
C ASP A 763 -49.09 -22.82 -20.96
N ASP A 764 -49.01 -23.15 -19.68
CA ASP A 764 -50.15 -23.49 -18.80
C ASP A 764 -50.91 -22.26 -18.27
N LEU A 765 -50.39 -21.03 -18.52
CA LEU A 765 -50.92 -19.79 -17.99
C LEU A 765 -51.49 -18.89 -19.10
N SER A 766 -52.72 -18.35 -18.90
CA SER A 766 -53.23 -17.24 -19.70
C SER A 766 -52.63 -15.94 -19.15
N ILE A 767 -51.51 -15.50 -19.70
CA ILE A 767 -50.77 -14.33 -19.21
C ILE A 767 -51.41 -13.04 -19.73
N SER A 768 -51.85 -12.17 -18.82
CA SER A 768 -52.40 -10.85 -19.13
C SER A 768 -51.50 -9.70 -18.71
N SER A 769 -50.45 -9.96 -17.88
CA SER A 769 -49.52 -8.93 -17.43
C SER A 769 -48.15 -9.52 -17.12
N VAL A 770 -47.07 -8.78 -17.48
CA VAL A 770 -45.70 -9.08 -17.15
C VAL A 770 -45.04 -7.82 -16.61
N MET A 771 -44.64 -7.82 -15.34
CA MET A 771 -44.28 -6.59 -14.62
C MET A 771 -43.12 -6.75 -13.66
N PHE A 772 -42.29 -5.72 -13.57
CA PHE A 772 -41.37 -5.50 -12.46
C PHE A 772 -42.07 -4.81 -11.30
N GLY A 773 -41.90 -5.33 -10.10
CA GLY A 773 -42.21 -4.65 -8.85
C GLY A 773 -41.07 -3.77 -8.41
N LYS A 774 -41.14 -2.45 -8.65
CA LYS A 774 -40.09 -1.50 -8.28
C LYS A 774 -40.11 -1.24 -6.78
N LEU A 775 -39.08 -1.67 -6.07
CA LEU A 775 -38.91 -1.53 -4.62
C LEU A 775 -37.81 -0.50 -4.31
N VAL A 776 -38.10 0.77 -4.57
CA VAL A 776 -37.21 1.89 -4.26
C VAL A 776 -37.91 2.84 -3.30
N THR A 777 -37.26 3.18 -2.19
CA THR A 777 -37.85 4.08 -1.17
C THR A 777 -38.30 5.41 -1.78
N GLY A 778 -39.58 5.75 -1.66
CA GLY A 778 -40.18 6.95 -2.26
C GLY A 778 -40.54 6.81 -3.73
N GLU A 779 -40.23 5.70 -4.40
CA GLU A 779 -40.53 5.47 -5.83
C GLU A 779 -41.04 4.05 -6.06
N VAL A 780 -41.93 3.59 -5.21
CA VAL A 780 -42.58 2.27 -5.34
C VAL A 780 -43.54 2.27 -6.51
N GLY A 781 -43.53 1.20 -7.34
CA GLY A 781 -44.43 1.15 -8.50
C GLY A 781 -44.36 -0.16 -9.29
N LEU A 782 -45.23 -0.31 -10.26
CA LEU A 782 -45.24 -1.40 -11.24
C LEU A 782 -44.73 -0.87 -12.60
N VAL A 783 -43.79 -1.57 -13.22
CA VAL A 783 -43.22 -1.21 -14.53
C VAL A 783 -43.31 -2.46 -15.43
N GLY A 784 -44.23 -2.45 -16.41
CA GLY A 784 -44.40 -3.63 -17.22
C GLY A 784 -45.39 -3.42 -18.38
N ILE A 785 -45.80 -4.53 -18.96
CA ILE A 785 -46.74 -4.60 -20.06
C ILE A 785 -47.99 -5.36 -19.56
N SER A 786 -49.17 -4.79 -19.78
CA SER A 786 -50.46 -5.39 -19.41
C SER A 786 -51.47 -5.18 -20.53
N GLU A 787 -52.32 -6.19 -20.76
CA GLU A 787 -53.41 -6.10 -21.75
C GLU A 787 -54.50 -5.11 -21.32
N SER A 788 -54.69 -4.89 -20.03
CA SER A 788 -55.66 -3.94 -19.48
C SER A 788 -54.96 -2.80 -18.72
N ALA A 789 -55.40 -1.57 -18.96
CA ALA A 789 -54.92 -0.39 -18.20
C ALA A 789 -55.26 -0.49 -16.71
N GLU A 790 -56.29 -1.21 -16.32
CA GLU A 790 -56.72 -1.43 -14.93
C GLU A 790 -55.72 -2.32 -14.15
N ASN A 791 -54.91 -3.11 -14.86
CA ASN A 791 -53.92 -4.01 -14.26
C ASN A 791 -52.57 -3.32 -13.96
N ALA A 792 -52.52 -2.00 -13.85
CA ALA A 792 -51.37 -1.18 -13.48
C ALA A 792 -50.12 -1.26 -14.41
N GLY A 793 -50.23 -1.92 -15.54
CA GLY A 793 -49.23 -1.93 -16.62
C GLY A 793 -49.54 -0.90 -17.71
N ARG A 794 -48.58 -0.65 -18.60
CA ARG A 794 -48.88 0.10 -19.82
C ARG A 794 -49.43 -0.84 -20.87
N PRO A 795 -50.53 -0.46 -21.60
CA PRO A 795 -50.98 -1.26 -22.74
C PRO A 795 -49.82 -1.42 -23.73
N PRO A 796 -49.74 -2.57 -24.41
CA PRO A 796 -48.70 -2.82 -25.40
C PRO A 796 -48.83 -1.81 -26.54
N LYS A 797 -47.73 -1.11 -26.83
CA LYS A 797 -47.61 -0.31 -28.05
C LYS A 797 -47.17 -1.24 -29.20
N GLY A 798 -47.99 -1.40 -30.23
CA GLY A 798 -47.69 -2.27 -31.33
C GLY A 798 -48.28 -3.68 -31.17
N LEU A 799 -47.44 -4.74 -31.13
CA LEU A 799 -47.84 -6.14 -31.02
C LEU A 799 -48.64 -6.43 -29.72
N ALA A 800 -49.66 -7.30 -29.82
CA ALA A 800 -50.33 -7.81 -28.63
C ALA A 800 -49.41 -8.60 -27.71
N LEU A 801 -49.76 -8.70 -26.39
CA LEU A 801 -48.89 -9.38 -25.42
C LEU A 801 -48.62 -10.86 -25.84
N ALA A 802 -49.62 -11.56 -26.33
CA ALA A 802 -49.46 -12.94 -26.82
C ALA A 802 -48.47 -13.06 -27.97
N GLU A 803 -48.49 -12.13 -28.93
CA GLU A 803 -47.52 -12.09 -30.05
C GLU A 803 -46.10 -11.79 -29.57
N ARG A 804 -45.97 -10.93 -28.58
CA ARG A 804 -44.65 -10.65 -27.93
C ARG A 804 -44.12 -11.88 -27.20
N ILE A 805 -44.93 -12.61 -26.49
CA ILE A 805 -44.53 -13.83 -25.78
C ILE A 805 -44.01 -14.86 -26.80
N GLN A 806 -44.66 -14.98 -27.96
CA GLN A 806 -44.13 -15.85 -29.02
C GLN A 806 -42.80 -15.38 -29.59
N ALA A 807 -42.66 -14.07 -29.84
CA ALA A 807 -41.38 -13.50 -30.27
C ALA A 807 -40.28 -13.72 -29.22
N TRP A 808 -40.56 -13.49 -27.94
CA TRP A 808 -39.61 -13.78 -26.84
C TRP A 808 -39.21 -15.24 -26.80
N ARG A 809 -40.18 -16.17 -27.01
CA ARG A 809 -39.89 -17.60 -27.07
C ARG A 809 -38.86 -17.91 -28.17
N GLY A 810 -39.03 -17.37 -29.36
CA GLY A 810 -38.06 -17.52 -30.47
C GLY A 810 -36.68 -17.00 -30.10
N THR A 811 -36.61 -15.80 -29.49
CA THR A 811 -35.36 -15.19 -29.04
C THR A 811 -34.65 -16.04 -27.97
N MET A 812 -35.38 -16.52 -26.96
CA MET A 812 -34.80 -17.35 -25.91
C MET A 812 -34.28 -18.68 -26.43
N GLN A 813 -35.02 -19.32 -27.33
CA GLN A 813 -34.58 -20.54 -28.00
C GLN A 813 -33.27 -20.31 -28.80
N ALA A 814 -33.19 -19.19 -29.53
CA ALA A 814 -31.99 -18.84 -30.31
C ALA A 814 -30.77 -18.61 -29.39
N LEU A 815 -30.93 -17.85 -28.28
CA LEU A 815 -29.84 -17.62 -27.30
C LEU A 815 -29.40 -18.93 -26.64
N GLY A 816 -30.34 -19.80 -26.26
CA GLY A 816 -30.02 -21.10 -25.68
C GLY A 816 -29.28 -22.00 -26.65
N THR A 817 -29.71 -22.03 -27.91
CA THR A 817 -29.03 -22.76 -28.98
C THR A 817 -27.62 -22.23 -29.20
N ALA A 818 -27.44 -20.91 -29.31
CA ALA A 818 -26.13 -20.28 -29.48
C ALA A 818 -25.16 -20.64 -28.34
N PHE A 819 -25.61 -20.57 -27.07
CA PHE A 819 -24.81 -21.01 -25.96
C PHE A 819 -24.46 -22.50 -25.99
N ARG A 820 -25.44 -23.37 -26.31
CA ARG A 820 -25.24 -24.80 -26.39
C ARG A 820 -24.26 -25.18 -27.52
N GLU A 821 -24.33 -24.50 -28.65
CA GLU A 821 -23.47 -24.73 -29.82
C GLU A 821 -22.07 -24.10 -29.63
N GLY A 822 -21.85 -23.42 -28.52
CA GLY A 822 -20.54 -22.90 -28.13
C GLY A 822 -20.19 -21.57 -28.75
N GLN A 823 -21.16 -20.72 -29.08
CA GLN A 823 -20.87 -19.34 -29.44
C GLN A 823 -20.29 -18.61 -28.21
N ALA A 824 -18.99 -18.31 -28.23
CA ALA A 824 -18.22 -17.77 -27.11
C ALA A 824 -17.37 -16.56 -27.51
N GLY A 825 -17.69 -15.90 -28.61
CA GLY A 825 -16.94 -14.74 -29.11
C GLY A 825 -17.00 -13.53 -28.16
N VAL A 826 -15.94 -12.72 -28.14
CA VAL A 826 -15.90 -11.44 -27.44
C VAL A 826 -16.69 -10.42 -28.25
N ASP A 827 -17.98 -10.34 -27.97
CA ASP A 827 -18.93 -9.46 -28.65
C ASP A 827 -19.87 -8.77 -27.65
N PRO A 828 -19.40 -7.71 -26.97
CA PRO A 828 -20.26 -6.95 -26.06
C PRO A 828 -21.36 -6.21 -26.83
N LYS A 829 -22.60 -6.36 -26.39
CA LYS A 829 -23.80 -5.78 -27.02
C LYS A 829 -23.74 -4.25 -27.17
N LYS A 830 -23.22 -3.55 -26.17
CA LYS A 830 -23.14 -2.09 -26.09
C LYS A 830 -21.83 -1.65 -25.40
N PRO A 831 -20.69 -1.63 -26.12
CA PRO A 831 -19.46 -1.08 -25.53
C PRO A 831 -19.60 0.46 -25.38
N PRO A 832 -19.02 1.11 -24.33
CA PRO A 832 -18.36 0.49 -23.19
C PRO A 832 -19.30 0.00 -22.08
N GLN A 833 -20.63 0.27 -22.17
CA GLN A 833 -21.58 0.05 -21.07
C GLN A 833 -21.66 -1.41 -20.62
N THR A 834 -21.72 -2.37 -21.57
CA THR A 834 -21.71 -3.81 -21.26
C THR A 834 -20.44 -4.23 -20.51
N CYS A 835 -19.31 -3.56 -20.78
CA CYS A 835 -18.02 -3.87 -20.20
C CYS A 835 -17.73 -3.10 -18.90
N GLN A 836 -18.51 -2.06 -18.57
CA GLN A 836 -18.20 -1.14 -17.46
C GLN A 836 -17.96 -1.86 -16.11
N TYR A 837 -18.84 -2.79 -15.77
CA TYR A 837 -18.77 -3.57 -14.52
C TYR A 837 -18.40 -5.04 -14.75
N CYS A 838 -17.84 -5.37 -15.92
CA CYS A 838 -17.44 -6.73 -16.24
C CYS A 838 -16.05 -7.01 -15.64
N GLU A 839 -15.97 -8.02 -14.79
CA GLU A 839 -14.72 -8.44 -14.11
C GLU A 839 -13.81 -9.29 -15.02
N LEU A 840 -14.30 -9.65 -16.21
CA LEU A 840 -13.61 -10.55 -17.14
C LEU A 840 -12.67 -9.82 -18.12
N LYS A 841 -12.50 -8.50 -18.00
CA LYS A 841 -11.62 -7.71 -18.89
C LYS A 841 -10.19 -8.26 -19.00
N PRO A 842 -9.53 -8.71 -17.93
CA PRO A 842 -8.20 -9.30 -18.05
C PRO A 842 -8.18 -10.60 -18.85
N LEU A 843 -9.31 -11.31 -18.92
CA LEU A 843 -9.43 -12.57 -19.63
C LEU A 843 -9.83 -12.37 -21.11
N CYS A 844 -10.80 -11.48 -21.40
CA CYS A 844 -11.28 -11.23 -22.77
C CYS A 844 -10.41 -10.22 -23.54
N ARG A 845 -9.63 -9.38 -22.85
CA ARG A 845 -8.68 -8.40 -23.42
C ARG A 845 -9.32 -7.46 -24.47
N VAL A 846 -10.60 -7.14 -24.32
CA VAL A 846 -11.37 -6.33 -25.30
C VAL A 846 -10.75 -4.96 -25.57
N GLY A 847 -10.12 -4.33 -24.58
CA GLY A 847 -9.48 -3.01 -24.73
C GLY A 847 -8.20 -3.03 -25.58
N GLU A 848 -7.58 -4.18 -25.79
CA GLU A 848 -6.41 -4.32 -26.66
C GLU A 848 -6.83 -4.41 -28.14
N ARG A 849 -7.98 -5.02 -28.42
CA ARG A 849 -8.57 -5.08 -29.75
C ARG A 849 -8.97 -3.70 -30.27
N GLU A 850 -9.46 -2.83 -29.38
CA GLU A 850 -9.86 -1.45 -29.74
C GLU A 850 -8.63 -0.60 -30.12
N ARG A 851 -7.47 -0.78 -29.46
CA ARG A 851 -6.24 -0.05 -29.78
C ARG A 851 -5.65 -0.45 -31.12
N GLY A 852 -5.62 -1.74 -31.41
CA GLY A 852 -5.11 -2.24 -32.68
C GLY A 852 -5.94 -1.83 -33.91
N LEU A 853 -7.22 -1.49 -33.74
CA LEU A 853 -8.06 -0.97 -34.78
C LEU A 853 -7.80 0.51 -35.09
N VAL A 854 -7.47 1.30 -34.08
CA VAL A 854 -7.14 2.74 -34.22
C VAL A 854 -5.79 2.91 -34.91
N GLU A 855 -4.78 2.12 -34.57
CA GLU A 855 -3.47 2.17 -35.22
C GLU A 855 -3.52 1.77 -36.72
N ASN A 856 -4.36 0.80 -37.07
CA ASN A 856 -4.54 0.39 -38.50
C ASN A 856 -5.34 1.40 -39.33
N GLU A 857 -6.18 2.24 -38.72
CA GLU A 857 -6.87 3.33 -39.43
C GLU A 857 -5.97 4.55 -39.63
N GLU A 858 -5.01 4.80 -38.76
CA GLU A 858 -4.01 5.87 -38.94
C GLU A 858 -2.94 5.49 -39.97
N GLU A 859 -2.52 4.20 -40.07
CA GLU A 859 -1.58 3.72 -41.12
C GLU A 859 -2.24 3.58 -42.49
N SER A 860 -3.56 3.46 -42.58
CA SER A 860 -4.26 3.38 -43.87
C SER A 860 -4.72 4.74 -44.43
N GLY A 861 -4.41 5.81 -43.76
CA GLY A 861 -4.79 7.21 -44.09
C GLY A 861 -3.65 8.04 -44.65
N GLU A 862 -2.44 7.48 -44.98
CA GLU A 862 -1.37 8.17 -45.71
C GLU A 862 -1.31 7.76 -47.19
#